data_f0d805d14c0a6bc700633e2339ee3af6
#
_entry.id   f0d805d14c0a6bc700633e2339ee3af6
#
_cell.length_a   1.000
_cell.length_b   1.000
_cell.length_c   1.000
_cell.angle_alpha   90.00
_cell.angle_beta   90.00
_cell.angle_gamma   90.00
#
_symmetry.space_group_name_H-M   'P 1'
#
loop_
_entity.id
_entity.type
_entity.pdbx_description
1 polymer ?
#
loop_
_entity_poly.entity_id
_entity_poly.type
_entity_poly.pdbx_seq_one_letter_code
_entity_poly.pdbx_strand_id
1 'polypeptide(L)'
;MNKKSLGVLSATFLLLLTGCGKTGQSSTTPISSTTTSSSVVSSTNTPTSSSTTITGVVREGNLKEAFNCITVAEALKIAEANTTATTERYFIYGKVTEITNFNYGQMTISDGTGSIVVYGSYDFDGVKRFSELDIKPEVGDEIVLYSTLQNFNGSMEVKSGWIVGLIHENKPFDEKDYTSMTIAEARNAAKGSKVIVEGVVARITYSMGMNPNGFYVVDSTSSIYVYDSKVANDVSIGNKIRIAGNRDSWILDKEMDSAEKFGYKGSTQLSEATILSNDKGTSDFDKSWITEKTVKEIVNTPVTTDISNIIYKTTAYIKKNKGASFVNYYINDLDGVTGSYAYTQCSGSDFSWLDEFDQKICTVYMTAINAKSTSTGCFWRFVPISVSYDNFKFDEANIPEFVYEYNVKDLLKDSYTGDPVLELPTSVSSDILNFKNATVTYTSSNTDSIYFATEDGKYVMHAKNNGTAEVTIKVEYATNSFSKTLTINVTKPVDVNALTVKEAIESTVDEFITVKGVAGPSLVNKVGFYLIDDTGAIPVILPADALSEIEYGNELIIKGKRDQYGADAEKNTVGTISLTSCEIVANLYGKHDYSTASFDSTKTIADLSDIPTTENATDKVYVVKASIKKTAGTRSSTVKIYVGETSIMCYTNSGNEYDWAQAYFDQEVTLEIALCNWNKKSLYKCNILSLTDSTGNKIVNLGKYTTK
;
A
#
# COMPACT_ATOMS: atom_id res chain seq x y z
N MET A 1 -25.98 -3.95 40.44
CA MET A 1 -25.68 -5.23 41.11
C MET A 1 -25.36 -6.28 40.06
N ASN A 2 -24.31 -7.02 40.34
CA ASN A 2 -23.79 -8.19 39.60
C ASN A 2 -22.97 -7.97 38.33
N LYS A 3 -21.65 -7.85 38.55
CA LYS A 3 -20.57 -8.17 37.65
C LYS A 3 -20.51 -9.67 37.33
N LYS A 4 -20.34 -10.06 36.09
CA LYS A 4 -19.76 -11.36 35.76
C LYS A 4 -18.52 -11.14 34.86
N SER A 5 -17.40 -11.51 35.44
CA SER A 5 -16.09 -11.64 34.80
C SER A 5 -16.07 -12.84 33.86
N LEU A 6 -15.53 -12.66 32.65
CA LEU A 6 -15.16 -13.78 31.79
C LEU A 6 -13.64 -13.86 31.74
N GLY A 7 -13.13 -15.02 32.13
CA GLY A 7 -11.71 -15.31 32.20
C GLY A 7 -11.08 -15.56 30.83
N VAL A 8 -9.86 -15.08 30.70
CA VAL A 8 -8.97 -15.33 29.58
C VAL A 8 -8.26 -16.66 29.83
N LEU A 9 -8.42 -17.61 28.90
CA LEU A 9 -7.60 -18.82 28.85
C LEU A 9 -6.35 -18.52 27.97
N SER A 10 -5.20 -18.51 28.65
CA SER A 10 -3.88 -18.40 28.02
C SER A 10 -3.40 -19.80 27.65
N ALA A 11 -3.20 -20.08 26.37
CA ALA A 11 -2.54 -21.30 25.91
C ALA A 11 -1.06 -21.01 25.64
N THR A 12 -0.20 -21.53 26.52
CA THR A 12 1.26 -21.46 26.41
C THR A 12 1.74 -22.55 25.48
N PHE A 13 2.37 -22.19 24.37
CA PHE A 13 3.12 -23.14 23.51
C PHE A 13 4.58 -23.08 23.90
N LEU A 14 5.06 -24.20 24.43
CA LEU A 14 6.46 -24.45 24.84
C LEU A 14 7.24 -24.99 23.63
N LEU A 15 8.20 -24.23 23.11
CA LEU A 15 9.16 -24.74 22.12
C LEU A 15 10.42 -25.21 22.86
N LEU A 16 10.69 -26.49 22.78
CA LEU A 16 11.94 -27.12 23.24
C LEU A 16 13.06 -26.85 22.23
N LEU A 17 14.05 -26.08 22.63
CA LEU A 17 15.36 -26.02 21.97
C LEU A 17 16.34 -26.89 22.74
N THR A 18 16.79 -27.98 22.12
CA THR A 18 17.90 -28.77 22.61
C THR A 18 19.22 -28.06 22.32
N GLY A 19 19.88 -27.64 23.36
CA GLY A 19 21.22 -27.10 23.28
C GLY A 19 22.30 -28.20 23.25
N CYS A 20 23.38 -27.89 22.57
CA CYS A 20 24.64 -28.61 22.76
C CYS A 20 25.71 -27.57 23.08
N GLY A 21 26.13 -27.52 24.33
CA GLY A 21 27.21 -26.68 24.78
C GLY A 21 28.59 -27.30 24.59
N LYS A 22 29.58 -26.47 24.37
CA LYS A 22 30.96 -26.71 24.83
C LYS A 22 31.66 -25.41 25.14
N THR A 23 32.16 -25.37 26.36
CA THR A 23 33.05 -24.41 26.97
C THR A 23 34.45 -24.39 26.34
N GLY A 24 35.10 -23.20 26.32
CA GLY A 24 36.53 -23.09 26.00
C GLY A 24 37.03 -21.65 25.93
N GLN A 25 37.51 -21.21 27.08
CA GLN A 25 38.53 -20.24 27.44
C GLN A 25 39.11 -19.23 26.42
N SER A 26 39.12 -17.99 26.92
CA SER A 26 39.88 -16.81 26.56
C SER A 26 41.40 -17.04 26.40
N SER A 27 42.00 -16.46 25.34
CA SER A 27 43.37 -15.94 25.36
C SER A 27 43.55 -14.82 24.32
N THR A 28 43.93 -13.68 24.82
CA THR A 28 44.37 -12.51 24.07
C THR A 28 45.75 -12.71 23.47
N THR A 29 45.94 -12.47 22.18
CA THR A 29 47.23 -12.00 21.62
C THR A 29 47.04 -11.27 20.28
N PRO A 30 47.89 -10.32 19.93
CA PRO A 30 47.63 -9.31 18.89
C PRO A 30 47.88 -9.84 17.49
N ILE A 31 47.05 -9.41 16.55
CA ILE A 31 47.19 -9.80 15.15
C ILE A 31 48.20 -8.90 14.46
N SER A 32 49.27 -9.54 14.08
CA SER A 32 50.26 -9.03 13.13
C SER A 32 49.69 -9.03 11.71
N SER A 33 49.89 -7.94 11.03
CA SER A 33 49.58 -7.79 9.58
C SER A 33 50.38 -8.78 8.75
N THR A 34 49.71 -9.72 8.11
CA THR A 34 50.28 -10.56 7.05
C THR A 34 49.80 -10.06 5.69
N THR A 35 50.74 -9.42 4.98
CA THR A 35 50.69 -9.21 3.53
C THR A 35 50.63 -10.56 2.84
N THR A 36 49.52 -10.85 2.15
CA THR A 36 49.44 -11.99 1.25
C THR A 36 49.96 -11.61 -0.12
N SER A 37 51.07 -12.17 -0.48
CA SER A 37 51.68 -12.04 -1.82
C SER A 37 50.81 -12.68 -2.88
N SER A 38 50.46 -11.91 -3.90
CA SER A 38 49.85 -12.40 -5.14
C SER A 38 50.85 -13.24 -5.92
N SER A 39 50.55 -14.51 -6.14
CA SER A 39 51.30 -15.35 -7.11
C SER A 39 50.82 -15.04 -8.52
N VAL A 40 51.67 -14.41 -9.29
CA VAL A 40 51.53 -14.23 -10.75
C VAL A 40 51.77 -15.60 -11.40
N VAL A 41 50.77 -16.15 -12.04
CA VAL A 41 50.93 -17.29 -12.95
C VAL A 41 51.11 -16.78 -14.38
N SER A 42 52.32 -16.89 -14.88
CA SER A 42 52.62 -16.71 -16.31
C SER A 42 52.25 -18.01 -17.05
N SER A 43 51.34 -17.93 -18.03
CA SER A 43 51.07 -19.03 -18.94
C SER A 43 51.00 -18.58 -20.38
N THR A 44 51.78 -19.27 -21.20
CA THR A 44 51.83 -19.16 -22.66
C THR A 44 50.63 -19.81 -23.32
N ASN A 45 50.16 -19.19 -24.39
CA ASN A 45 49.03 -19.48 -25.25
C ASN A 45 48.76 -20.95 -25.58
N THR A 46 47.54 -21.41 -25.29
CA THR A 46 46.68 -22.26 -26.16
C THR A 46 45.27 -22.29 -25.50
N PRO A 47 44.13 -22.21 -26.23
CA PRO A 47 42.80 -22.22 -25.63
C PRO A 47 42.43 -23.68 -25.26
N THR A 48 42.65 -24.05 -24.01
CA THR A 48 42.17 -25.29 -23.45
C THR A 48 41.24 -24.89 -22.24
N SER A 49 40.06 -25.46 -22.22
CA SER A 49 39.09 -25.25 -21.14
C SER A 49 39.67 -25.69 -19.80
N SER A 50 40.25 -24.76 -19.07
CA SER A 50 40.68 -24.98 -17.69
C SER A 50 39.56 -24.49 -16.78
N SER A 51 39.09 -25.39 -15.90
CA SER A 51 38.15 -25.04 -14.82
C SER A 51 38.83 -24.08 -13.84
N THR A 52 38.73 -22.78 -14.12
CA THR A 52 39.18 -21.76 -13.18
C THR A 52 38.21 -21.74 -12.00
N THR A 53 38.67 -22.12 -10.82
CA THR A 53 37.87 -22.03 -9.61
C THR A 53 37.79 -20.54 -9.21
N ILE A 54 36.63 -19.94 -9.41
CA ILE A 54 36.35 -18.55 -9.01
C ILE A 54 36.03 -18.56 -7.53
N THR A 55 36.86 -17.93 -6.69
CA THR A 55 36.70 -17.92 -5.23
C THR A 55 36.18 -16.59 -4.69
N GLY A 56 35.98 -15.60 -5.56
CA GLY A 56 35.49 -14.26 -5.21
C GLY A 56 35.67 -13.26 -6.32
N VAL A 57 35.23 -12.03 -6.12
CA VAL A 57 35.36 -10.91 -7.07
C VAL A 57 36.75 -10.30 -6.97
N VAL A 58 37.48 -10.20 -8.09
CA VAL A 58 38.77 -9.50 -8.20
C VAL A 58 38.49 -7.99 -8.26
N ARG A 59 39.16 -7.21 -7.40
CA ARG A 59 38.89 -5.76 -7.24
C ARG A 59 40.07 -4.84 -7.53
N GLU A 60 41.16 -5.37 -8.02
CA GLU A 60 42.37 -4.62 -8.33
C GLU A 60 43.20 -5.29 -9.43
N GLY A 61 44.09 -4.54 -10.07
CA GLY A 61 44.94 -5.03 -11.15
C GLY A 61 44.30 -4.93 -12.53
N ASN A 62 44.92 -5.54 -13.52
CA ASN A 62 44.41 -5.56 -14.89
C ASN A 62 43.40 -6.72 -15.04
N LEU A 63 42.11 -6.43 -14.92
CA LEU A 63 41.06 -7.44 -15.00
C LEU A 63 41.03 -8.19 -16.33
N LYS A 64 41.31 -7.50 -17.45
CA LYS A 64 41.30 -8.11 -18.78
C LYS A 64 42.33 -9.21 -18.92
N GLU A 65 43.53 -8.98 -18.38
CA GLU A 65 44.62 -9.96 -18.40
C GLU A 65 44.38 -11.07 -17.37
N ALA A 66 43.92 -10.71 -16.17
CA ALA A 66 43.71 -11.66 -15.08
C ALA A 66 42.73 -12.80 -15.44
N PHE A 67 41.72 -12.51 -16.27
CA PHE A 67 40.72 -13.48 -16.70
C PHE A 67 40.84 -13.96 -18.14
N ASN A 68 41.84 -13.53 -18.88
CA ASN A 68 41.99 -13.84 -20.32
C ASN A 68 40.68 -13.60 -21.10
N CYS A 69 40.12 -12.40 -20.96
CA CYS A 69 38.80 -12.04 -21.48
C CYS A 69 38.77 -12.00 -23.02
N ILE A 70 37.66 -12.45 -23.60
CA ILE A 70 37.36 -12.14 -25.01
C ILE A 70 36.92 -10.67 -25.13
N THR A 71 37.12 -10.09 -26.31
CA THR A 71 36.68 -8.74 -26.64
C THR A 71 35.14 -8.69 -26.78
N VAL A 72 34.53 -7.50 -26.59
CA VAL A 72 33.10 -7.30 -26.86
C VAL A 72 32.76 -7.59 -28.31
N ALA A 73 33.65 -7.26 -29.28
CA ALA A 73 33.44 -7.61 -30.69
C ALA A 73 33.41 -9.14 -30.94
N GLU A 74 34.24 -9.91 -30.24
CA GLU A 74 34.18 -11.37 -30.28
C GLU A 74 32.90 -11.91 -29.59
N ALA A 75 32.53 -11.37 -28.44
CA ALA A 75 31.31 -11.72 -27.75
C ALA A 75 30.06 -11.47 -28.62
N LEU A 76 30.01 -10.36 -29.35
CA LEU A 76 28.92 -10.04 -30.28
C LEU A 76 28.82 -11.08 -31.41
N LYS A 77 29.98 -11.48 -32.02
CA LYS A 77 29.99 -12.53 -33.06
C LYS A 77 29.54 -13.88 -32.56
N ILE A 78 29.95 -14.25 -31.34
CA ILE A 78 29.50 -15.50 -30.70
C ILE A 78 27.98 -15.43 -30.42
N ALA A 79 27.50 -14.31 -29.89
CA ALA A 79 26.09 -14.11 -29.65
C ALA A 79 25.24 -14.20 -30.92
N GLU A 80 25.69 -13.51 -31.99
CA GLU A 80 25.03 -13.48 -33.32
C GLU A 80 24.80 -14.90 -33.89
N ALA A 81 25.78 -15.80 -33.69
CA ALA A 81 25.71 -17.18 -34.17
C ALA A 81 24.80 -18.10 -33.32
N ASN A 82 24.29 -17.65 -32.16
CA ASN A 82 23.59 -18.49 -31.19
C ASN A 82 22.22 -17.89 -30.81
N THR A 83 21.14 -18.40 -31.39
CA THR A 83 19.77 -17.97 -31.08
C THR A 83 19.27 -18.46 -29.71
N THR A 84 20.02 -19.32 -29.04
CA THR A 84 19.85 -19.75 -27.65
C THR A 84 21.14 -19.51 -26.90
N ALA A 85 21.07 -19.42 -25.57
CA ALA A 85 22.27 -19.21 -24.76
C ALA A 85 23.33 -20.31 -25.05
N THR A 86 24.58 -19.89 -25.21
CA THR A 86 25.72 -20.82 -25.39
C THR A 86 25.81 -21.78 -24.20
N THR A 87 26.29 -23.00 -24.42
CA THR A 87 26.59 -23.96 -23.34
C THR A 87 27.88 -23.58 -22.60
N GLU A 88 28.82 -22.96 -23.30
CA GLU A 88 30.07 -22.44 -22.74
C GLU A 88 29.85 -21.05 -22.15
N ARG A 89 30.61 -20.74 -21.09
CA ARG A 89 30.70 -19.41 -20.50
C ARG A 89 32.01 -18.77 -20.88
N TYR A 90 31.96 -17.46 -21.10
CA TYR A 90 33.10 -16.64 -21.52
C TYR A 90 33.37 -15.57 -20.48
N PHE A 91 34.64 -15.23 -20.29
CA PHE A 91 35.00 -14.03 -19.53
C PHE A 91 34.97 -12.84 -20.48
N ILE A 92 34.17 -11.84 -20.17
CA ILE A 92 33.93 -10.66 -20.97
C ILE A 92 34.25 -9.44 -20.12
N TYR A 93 35.25 -8.66 -20.58
CA TYR A 93 35.62 -7.41 -19.93
C TYR A 93 34.95 -6.23 -20.62
N GLY A 94 34.61 -5.19 -19.85
CA GLY A 94 34.15 -3.90 -20.35
C GLY A 94 34.04 -2.86 -19.26
N LYS A 95 33.88 -1.60 -19.66
CA LYS A 95 33.42 -0.52 -18.79
C LYS A 95 31.90 -0.47 -18.84
N VAL A 96 31.28 -0.28 -17.71
CA VAL A 96 29.82 -0.05 -17.60
C VAL A 96 29.53 1.34 -18.17
N THR A 97 28.77 1.40 -19.26
CA THR A 97 28.39 2.67 -19.90
C THR A 97 27.01 3.13 -19.54
N GLU A 98 26.13 2.21 -19.15
CA GLU A 98 24.75 2.47 -18.75
C GLU A 98 24.24 1.34 -17.86
N ILE A 99 23.37 1.65 -16.88
CA ILE A 99 22.60 0.68 -16.11
C ILE A 99 21.13 0.99 -16.31
N THR A 100 20.42 0.10 -17.02
CA THR A 100 19.00 0.29 -17.38
C THR A 100 18.04 -0.30 -16.38
N ASN A 101 18.47 -1.28 -15.55
CA ASN A 101 17.62 -1.88 -14.52
C ASN A 101 18.45 -2.32 -13.30
N PHE A 102 18.35 -1.58 -12.21
CA PHE A 102 19.07 -1.85 -10.97
C PHE A 102 18.57 -3.09 -10.19
N ASN A 103 17.36 -3.58 -10.46
CA ASN A 103 16.85 -4.79 -9.77
C ASN A 103 17.46 -6.07 -10.33
N TYR A 104 17.71 -6.08 -11.63
CA TYR A 104 18.24 -7.24 -12.34
C TYR A 104 19.67 -7.08 -12.78
N GLY A 105 20.28 -5.90 -12.60
CA GLY A 105 21.62 -5.59 -13.09
C GLY A 105 21.70 -5.64 -14.62
N GLN A 106 20.65 -5.10 -15.29
CA GLN A 106 20.72 -4.89 -16.73
C GLN A 106 21.55 -3.66 -17.00
N MET A 107 22.58 -3.83 -17.84
CA MET A 107 23.52 -2.77 -18.13
C MET A 107 24.08 -2.91 -19.55
N THR A 108 24.77 -1.88 -20.03
CA THR A 108 25.59 -1.93 -21.25
C THR A 108 27.05 -1.83 -20.86
N ILE A 109 27.88 -2.72 -21.41
CA ILE A 109 29.33 -2.66 -21.23
C ILE A 109 30.02 -2.44 -22.56
N SER A 110 31.16 -1.75 -22.54
CA SER A 110 32.00 -1.48 -23.72
C SER A 110 33.48 -1.62 -23.39
N ASP A 111 34.28 -2.21 -24.31
CA ASP A 111 35.74 -2.33 -24.19
C ASP A 111 36.49 -1.55 -25.26
N GLY A 112 35.79 -0.69 -26.02
CA GLY A 112 36.30 0.06 -27.14
C GLY A 112 36.28 -0.69 -28.47
N THR A 113 36.06 -2.02 -28.47
CA THR A 113 35.87 -2.81 -29.71
C THR A 113 34.39 -2.93 -30.09
N GLY A 114 33.50 -2.66 -29.14
CA GLY A 114 32.05 -2.68 -29.29
C GLY A 114 31.34 -2.41 -27.98
N SER A 115 30.00 -2.45 -28.02
CA SER A 115 29.14 -2.40 -26.84
C SER A 115 28.15 -3.57 -26.85
N ILE A 116 27.89 -4.20 -25.70
CA ILE A 116 26.99 -5.33 -25.59
C ILE A 116 26.08 -5.16 -24.40
N VAL A 117 24.81 -5.54 -24.56
CA VAL A 117 23.81 -5.53 -23.46
C VAL A 117 24.03 -6.72 -22.54
N VAL A 118 24.00 -6.49 -21.26
CA VAL A 118 23.97 -7.50 -20.21
C VAL A 118 22.54 -7.66 -19.73
N TYR A 119 21.96 -8.83 -19.95
CA TYR A 119 20.58 -9.15 -19.52
C TYR A 119 20.61 -9.90 -18.18
N GLY A 120 20.73 -9.12 -17.10
CA GLY A 120 20.80 -9.62 -15.74
C GLY A 120 22.21 -9.99 -15.26
N SER A 121 22.51 -9.63 -14.02
CA SER A 121 23.79 -9.89 -13.37
C SER A 121 23.60 -10.53 -12.00
N TYR A 122 24.62 -11.30 -11.59
CA TYR A 122 24.67 -12.05 -10.34
C TYR A 122 26.06 -11.86 -9.68
N ASP A 123 26.19 -12.31 -8.43
CA ASP A 123 27.48 -12.43 -7.78
C ASP A 123 28.42 -13.42 -8.52
N PHE A 124 29.65 -13.55 -7.99
CA PHE A 124 30.72 -14.31 -8.63
C PHE A 124 30.43 -15.82 -8.81
N ASP A 125 29.51 -16.39 -8.07
CA ASP A 125 29.08 -17.79 -8.14
C ASP A 125 27.65 -17.97 -8.71
N GLY A 126 26.97 -16.87 -9.03
CA GLY A 126 25.64 -16.86 -9.65
C GLY A 126 24.49 -17.12 -8.70
N VAL A 127 24.68 -16.99 -7.39
CA VAL A 127 23.68 -17.26 -6.35
C VAL A 127 22.87 -16.00 -5.99
N LYS A 128 23.54 -14.91 -5.65
CA LYS A 128 22.89 -13.64 -5.30
C LYS A 128 22.56 -12.84 -6.56
N ARG A 129 21.38 -12.29 -6.63
CA ARG A 129 20.99 -11.35 -7.69
C ARG A 129 21.65 -10.00 -7.49
N PHE A 130 21.69 -9.19 -8.53
CA PHE A 130 22.28 -7.85 -8.53
C PHE A 130 21.72 -6.96 -7.38
N SER A 131 20.41 -7.00 -7.13
CA SER A 131 19.79 -6.25 -6.03
C SER A 131 20.29 -6.63 -4.65
N GLU A 132 20.83 -7.84 -4.49
CA GLU A 132 21.31 -8.43 -3.23
C GLU A 132 22.82 -8.29 -3.03
N LEU A 133 23.52 -7.71 -4.01
CA LEU A 133 24.97 -7.51 -3.93
C LEU A 133 25.31 -6.44 -2.89
N ASP A 134 26.31 -6.71 -2.08
CA ASP A 134 26.84 -5.76 -1.09
C ASP A 134 27.56 -4.58 -1.79
N ILE A 135 28.21 -4.84 -2.91
CA ILE A 135 28.90 -3.86 -3.75
C ILE A 135 28.41 -4.04 -5.17
N LYS A 136 27.75 -3.03 -5.73
CA LYS A 136 27.15 -3.05 -7.07
C LYS A 136 28.04 -2.29 -8.06
N PRO A 137 28.14 -2.77 -9.31
CA PRO A 137 28.73 -1.96 -10.39
C PRO A 137 28.01 -0.62 -10.57
N GLU A 138 28.79 0.40 -10.90
CA GLU A 138 28.35 1.75 -11.26
C GLU A 138 28.78 2.11 -12.68
N VAL A 139 28.17 3.15 -13.26
CA VAL A 139 28.58 3.63 -14.58
C VAL A 139 30.02 4.18 -14.52
N GLY A 140 30.87 3.69 -15.39
CA GLY A 140 32.31 3.99 -15.43
C GLY A 140 33.20 2.88 -14.89
N ASP A 141 32.65 1.95 -14.10
CA ASP A 141 33.39 0.83 -13.53
C ASP A 141 33.93 -0.12 -14.58
N GLU A 142 35.07 -0.70 -14.29
CA GLU A 142 35.58 -1.85 -15.04
C GLU A 142 35.02 -3.15 -14.46
N ILE A 143 34.43 -3.97 -15.34
CA ILE A 143 33.78 -5.21 -14.93
C ILE A 143 34.29 -6.39 -15.80
N VAL A 144 34.37 -7.57 -15.16
CA VAL A 144 34.48 -8.85 -15.88
C VAL A 144 33.30 -9.69 -15.52
N LEU A 145 32.59 -10.14 -16.52
CA LEU A 145 31.44 -11.05 -16.43
C LEU A 145 31.83 -12.46 -16.93
N TYR A 146 31.52 -13.47 -16.16
CA TYR A 146 31.58 -14.88 -16.58
C TYR A 146 30.19 -15.32 -16.99
N SER A 147 29.93 -15.43 -18.30
CA SER A 147 28.57 -15.50 -18.81
C SER A 147 28.41 -16.30 -20.08
N THR A 148 27.18 -16.75 -20.33
CA THR A 148 26.74 -17.25 -21.64
C THR A 148 26.35 -16.07 -22.56
N LEU A 149 26.34 -16.31 -23.85
CA LEU A 149 26.01 -15.36 -24.89
C LEU A 149 24.86 -15.86 -25.74
N GLN A 150 23.99 -14.95 -26.19
CA GLN A 150 22.89 -15.30 -27.09
C GLN A 150 22.46 -14.13 -27.98
N ASN A 151 21.83 -14.47 -29.10
CA ASN A 151 21.03 -13.55 -29.90
C ASN A 151 19.55 -13.76 -29.52
N PHE A 152 19.02 -12.88 -28.70
CA PHE A 152 17.61 -12.92 -28.31
C PHE A 152 16.79 -11.97 -29.20
N ASN A 153 16.05 -12.54 -30.14
CA ASN A 153 15.21 -11.79 -31.08
C ASN A 153 15.91 -10.63 -31.80
N GLY A 154 17.16 -10.84 -32.20
CA GLY A 154 17.99 -9.82 -32.90
C GLY A 154 18.82 -8.94 -31.97
N SER A 155 18.69 -9.09 -30.66
CA SER A 155 19.54 -8.42 -29.65
C SER A 155 20.66 -9.36 -29.22
N MET A 156 21.91 -9.02 -29.48
CA MET A 156 23.08 -9.74 -28.96
C MET A 156 23.29 -9.36 -27.52
N GLU A 157 23.25 -10.34 -26.63
CA GLU A 157 23.34 -10.09 -25.19
C GLU A 157 24.20 -11.07 -24.41
N VAL A 158 24.79 -10.56 -23.34
CA VAL A 158 25.36 -11.31 -22.25
C VAL A 158 24.21 -11.77 -21.35
N LYS A 159 23.98 -13.07 -21.21
CA LYS A 159 22.88 -13.62 -20.44
C LYS A 159 23.32 -14.10 -19.06
N SER A 160 22.72 -13.53 -18.02
CA SER A 160 22.98 -13.93 -16.62
C SER A 160 24.47 -13.88 -16.26
N GLY A 161 25.06 -12.69 -16.35
CA GLY A 161 26.49 -12.46 -16.12
C GLY A 161 26.87 -12.61 -14.64
N TRP A 162 27.83 -13.48 -14.33
CA TRP A 162 28.42 -13.54 -13.00
C TRP A 162 29.55 -12.52 -12.89
N ILE A 163 29.47 -11.63 -11.92
CA ILE A 163 30.46 -10.57 -11.71
C ILE A 163 31.67 -11.18 -11.00
N VAL A 164 32.74 -11.42 -11.75
CA VAL A 164 33.97 -12.04 -11.24
C VAL A 164 35.11 -11.04 -11.07
N GLY A 165 35.02 -9.89 -11.72
CA GLY A 165 35.94 -8.76 -11.58
C GLY A 165 35.12 -7.47 -11.51
N LEU A 166 35.49 -6.58 -10.61
CA LEU A 166 34.88 -5.25 -10.45
C LEU A 166 35.88 -4.27 -9.86
N ILE A 167 36.27 -3.29 -10.64
CA ILE A 167 37.07 -2.16 -10.19
C ILE A 167 36.22 -0.91 -10.37
N HIS A 168 35.93 -0.24 -9.28
CA HIS A 168 35.23 1.04 -9.32
C HIS A 168 36.16 2.09 -9.96
N GLU A 169 35.61 2.87 -10.88
CA GLU A 169 36.30 4.05 -11.36
C GLU A 169 36.42 5.02 -10.17
N ASN A 170 37.59 5.01 -9.53
CA ASN A 170 37.90 5.99 -8.47
C ASN A 170 38.03 7.37 -9.13
N LYS A 171 36.92 8.00 -9.47
CA LYS A 171 36.90 9.45 -9.66
C LYS A 171 37.08 10.06 -8.28
N PRO A 172 38.22 10.71 -8.03
CA PRO A 172 38.34 11.45 -6.78
C PRO A 172 37.20 12.46 -6.75
N PHE A 173 36.55 12.60 -5.60
CA PHE A 173 35.54 13.61 -5.40
C PHE A 173 36.10 14.98 -5.82
N ASP A 174 35.51 15.61 -6.83
CA ASP A 174 35.83 17.00 -7.23
C ASP A 174 34.63 17.90 -6.91
N GLU A 175 34.80 18.79 -5.95
CA GLU A 175 33.77 19.73 -5.55
C GLU A 175 33.23 20.58 -6.71
N LYS A 176 34.05 20.78 -7.77
CA LYS A 176 33.64 21.55 -8.94
C LYS A 176 32.52 20.87 -9.76
N ASP A 177 32.34 19.56 -9.61
CA ASP A 177 31.26 18.83 -10.26
C ASP A 177 29.89 19.13 -9.60
N TYR A 178 29.89 19.77 -8.46
CA TYR A 178 28.70 20.02 -7.65
C TYR A 178 28.37 21.51 -7.59
N THR A 179 27.09 21.83 -7.46
CA THR A 179 26.61 23.21 -7.33
C THR A 179 26.19 23.46 -5.88
N SER A 180 26.80 24.47 -5.22
CA SER A 180 26.37 24.93 -3.90
C SER A 180 25.06 25.70 -4.00
N MET A 181 24.09 25.35 -3.14
CA MET A 181 22.76 25.95 -3.13
C MET A 181 22.09 25.77 -1.77
N THR A 182 21.00 26.49 -1.56
CA THR A 182 20.13 26.28 -0.38
C THR A 182 19.42 24.92 -0.47
N ILE A 183 18.95 24.42 0.68
CA ILE A 183 18.18 23.17 0.70
C ILE A 183 16.88 23.30 -0.10
N ALA A 184 16.20 24.44 -0.08
CA ALA A 184 15.01 24.67 -0.90
C ALA A 184 15.31 24.57 -2.41
N GLU A 185 16.44 25.13 -2.86
CA GLU A 185 16.88 25.01 -4.26
C GLU A 185 17.26 23.56 -4.60
N ALA A 186 17.99 22.87 -3.72
CA ALA A 186 18.39 21.48 -3.92
C ALA A 186 17.16 20.55 -4.03
N ARG A 187 16.11 20.78 -3.26
CA ARG A 187 14.85 20.03 -3.38
C ARG A 187 14.19 20.20 -4.73
N ASN A 188 14.28 21.40 -5.31
CA ASN A 188 13.67 21.74 -6.60
C ASN A 188 14.57 21.39 -7.79
N ALA A 189 15.81 21.03 -7.56
CA ALA A 189 16.72 20.59 -8.62
C ALA A 189 16.24 19.30 -9.31
N ALA A 190 16.66 19.09 -10.55
CA ALA A 190 16.30 17.86 -11.28
C ALA A 190 16.87 16.62 -10.58
N LYS A 191 16.18 15.49 -10.70
CA LYS A 191 16.70 14.20 -10.22
C LYS A 191 18.07 13.92 -10.90
N GLY A 192 19.05 13.51 -10.09
CA GLY A 192 20.43 13.27 -10.53
C GLY A 192 21.33 14.51 -10.48
N SER A 193 20.80 15.70 -10.13
CA SER A 193 21.64 16.89 -9.95
C SER A 193 22.61 16.70 -8.80
N LYS A 194 23.87 17.03 -9.05
CA LYS A 194 24.95 17.06 -8.05
C LYS A 194 24.92 18.37 -7.29
N VAL A 195 24.64 18.31 -6.02
CA VAL A 195 24.40 19.51 -5.18
C VAL A 195 25.25 19.48 -3.92
N ILE A 196 25.58 20.67 -3.41
CA ILE A 196 26.16 20.87 -2.09
C ILE A 196 25.19 21.71 -1.29
N VAL A 197 24.86 21.24 -0.10
CA VAL A 197 24.06 21.98 0.87
C VAL A 197 24.76 22.11 2.21
N GLU A 198 24.39 23.17 2.95
CA GLU A 198 24.88 23.40 4.32
C GLU A 198 23.69 23.47 5.27
N GLY A 199 23.87 22.93 6.47
CA GLY A 199 22.80 22.99 7.47
C GLY A 199 23.15 22.26 8.75
N VAL A 200 22.14 22.17 9.64
CA VAL A 200 22.24 21.49 10.93
C VAL A 200 21.59 20.12 10.84
N VAL A 201 22.24 19.10 11.40
CA VAL A 201 21.67 17.75 11.52
C VAL A 201 20.56 17.78 12.60
N ALA A 202 19.31 17.65 12.18
CA ALA A 202 18.15 17.74 13.06
C ALA A 202 17.71 16.36 13.62
N ARG A 203 17.91 15.28 12.88
CA ARG A 203 17.51 13.92 13.26
C ARG A 203 18.36 12.90 12.53
N ILE A 204 18.71 11.81 13.21
CA ILE A 204 19.30 10.60 12.60
C ILE A 204 18.23 9.52 12.55
N THR A 205 18.15 8.79 11.43
CA THR A 205 17.28 7.63 11.26
C THR A 205 18.08 6.34 11.26
N TYR A 206 17.41 5.24 11.57
CA TYR A 206 18.06 3.96 11.78
C TYR A 206 17.45 2.85 10.94
N SER A 207 18.30 1.95 10.46
CA SER A 207 17.92 0.67 9.86
C SER A 207 17.74 -0.42 10.92
N MET A 208 17.38 -1.62 10.46
CA MET A 208 17.29 -2.79 11.37
C MET A 208 18.58 -2.99 12.15
N GLY A 209 18.44 -3.26 13.46
CA GLY A 209 19.57 -3.36 14.38
C GLY A 209 20.07 -2.01 14.93
N MET A 210 19.32 -0.94 14.73
CA MET A 210 19.66 0.43 15.19
C MET A 210 20.97 0.96 14.60
N ASN A 211 21.28 0.62 13.38
CA ASN A 211 22.41 1.20 12.65
C ASN A 211 21.97 2.48 11.95
N PRO A 212 22.68 3.62 12.09
CA PRO A 212 22.39 4.85 11.36
C PRO A 212 22.35 4.59 9.84
N ASN A 213 21.31 5.05 9.16
CA ASN A 213 21.16 4.86 7.71
C ASN A 213 20.88 6.15 6.96
N GLY A 214 20.64 7.23 7.65
CA GLY A 214 20.38 8.54 7.08
C GLY A 214 20.13 9.59 8.16
N PHE A 215 19.95 10.82 7.72
CA PHE A 215 19.69 11.93 8.65
C PHE A 215 19.04 13.12 7.93
N TYR A 216 18.42 13.99 8.70
CA TYR A 216 17.81 15.22 8.21
C TYR A 216 18.77 16.39 8.38
N VAL A 217 18.97 17.15 7.31
CA VAL A 217 19.73 18.42 7.30
C VAL A 217 18.75 19.57 7.10
N VAL A 218 18.93 20.62 7.88
CA VAL A 218 18.04 21.79 7.91
C VAL A 218 18.88 23.06 7.80
N ASP A 219 18.49 23.94 6.85
CA ASP A 219 19.01 25.32 6.73
C ASP A 219 17.90 26.34 7.04
N SER A 220 18.13 27.61 6.72
CA SER A 220 17.14 28.67 6.89
C SER A 220 16.02 28.68 5.83
N THR A 221 16.00 27.73 4.89
CA THR A 221 15.06 27.71 3.76
C THR A 221 14.20 26.45 3.72
N SER A 222 14.74 25.31 4.15
CA SER A 222 14.02 24.02 4.08
C SER A 222 14.76 22.94 4.87
N SER A 223 14.27 21.71 4.73
CA SER A 223 14.90 20.46 5.19
C SER A 223 14.98 19.44 4.09
N ILE A 224 16.00 18.57 4.13
CA ILE A 224 16.17 17.46 3.20
C ILE A 224 16.69 16.24 3.94
N TYR A 225 16.28 15.05 3.49
CA TYR A 225 16.78 13.79 4.00
C TYR A 225 18.01 13.35 3.22
N VAL A 226 19.05 12.94 3.92
CA VAL A 226 20.26 12.32 3.34
C VAL A 226 20.20 10.84 3.64
N TYR A 227 20.09 10.02 2.61
CA TYR A 227 20.12 8.58 2.70
C TYR A 227 21.48 8.04 2.30
N ASP A 228 22.34 7.85 3.27
CA ASP A 228 23.65 7.23 3.09
C ASP A 228 24.18 6.70 4.41
N SER A 229 24.24 5.37 4.54
CA SER A 229 24.70 4.70 5.77
C SER A 229 26.20 4.88 6.04
N LYS A 230 27.00 5.20 5.02
CA LYS A 230 28.45 5.40 5.19
C LYS A 230 28.72 6.67 5.98
N VAL A 231 28.01 7.77 5.63
CA VAL A 231 28.22 9.07 6.28
C VAL A 231 27.31 9.30 7.48
N ALA A 232 26.23 8.53 7.63
CA ALA A 232 25.30 8.68 8.76
C ALA A 232 25.94 8.35 10.12
N ASN A 233 27.01 7.55 10.15
CA ASN A 233 27.78 7.23 11.35
C ASN A 233 28.74 8.37 11.79
N ASP A 234 29.02 9.31 10.89
CA ASP A 234 30.00 10.37 11.14
C ASP A 234 29.37 11.66 11.66
N VAL A 235 28.05 11.70 11.78
CA VAL A 235 27.29 12.87 12.23
C VAL A 235 26.57 12.63 13.55
N SER A 236 26.27 13.72 14.23
CA SER A 236 25.41 13.75 15.42
C SER A 236 24.40 14.87 15.30
N ILE A 237 23.26 14.73 15.99
CA ILE A 237 22.25 15.82 16.05
C ILE A 237 22.91 17.09 16.58
N GLY A 238 22.64 18.21 15.92
CA GLY A 238 23.20 19.51 16.22
C GLY A 238 24.53 19.82 15.51
N ASN A 239 25.13 18.86 14.79
CA ASN A 239 26.31 19.16 13.97
C ASN A 239 25.95 20.12 12.82
N LYS A 240 26.80 21.12 12.56
CA LYS A 240 26.73 21.89 11.33
C LYS A 240 27.59 21.23 10.27
N ILE A 241 26.97 20.89 9.17
CA ILE A 241 27.64 20.16 8.09
C ILE A 241 27.51 20.87 6.78
N ARG A 242 28.52 20.68 5.92
CA ARG A 242 28.49 20.96 4.50
C ARG A 242 28.63 19.62 3.79
N ILE A 243 27.68 19.27 2.95
CA ILE A 243 27.56 17.94 2.36
C ILE A 243 27.23 18.02 0.88
N ALA A 244 27.96 17.24 0.08
CA ALA A 244 27.69 16.99 -1.33
C ALA A 244 26.85 15.73 -1.48
N GLY A 245 25.98 15.68 -2.47
CA GLY A 245 25.19 14.50 -2.79
C GLY A 245 24.42 14.64 -4.10
N ASN A 246 23.85 13.55 -4.55
CA ASN A 246 22.95 13.55 -5.71
C ASN A 246 21.52 13.78 -5.27
N ARG A 247 20.83 14.75 -5.86
CA ARG A 247 19.40 14.94 -5.65
C ARG A 247 18.67 13.71 -6.19
N ASP A 248 17.99 12.99 -5.34
CA ASP A 248 17.32 11.73 -5.69
C ASP A 248 15.86 11.73 -5.24
N SER A 249 15.11 10.73 -5.69
CA SER A 249 13.72 10.50 -5.34
C SER A 249 13.51 9.01 -5.09
N TRP A 250 13.03 8.65 -3.92
CA TRP A 250 12.93 7.26 -3.50
C TRP A 250 11.48 6.81 -3.27
N ILE A 251 11.16 5.63 -3.79
CA ILE A 251 9.92 4.89 -3.55
C ILE A 251 10.31 3.46 -3.16
N LEU A 252 9.60 2.88 -2.22
CA LEU A 252 9.82 1.47 -1.87
C LEU A 252 9.41 0.56 -3.05
N ASP A 253 10.31 -0.28 -3.54
CA ASP A 253 10.13 -1.09 -4.75
C ASP A 253 8.80 -1.85 -4.83
N LYS A 254 8.41 -2.51 -3.74
CA LYS A 254 7.14 -3.25 -3.65
C LYS A 254 5.88 -2.38 -3.71
N GLU A 255 6.02 -1.07 -3.62
CA GLU A 255 4.92 -0.09 -3.65
C GLU A 255 4.96 0.75 -4.93
N MET A 256 5.97 0.56 -5.80
CA MET A 256 6.22 1.41 -6.98
C MET A 256 5.03 1.43 -7.94
N ASP A 257 4.55 0.26 -8.39
CA ASP A 257 3.45 0.17 -9.35
C ASP A 257 2.14 0.81 -8.82
N SER A 258 1.87 0.62 -7.52
CA SER A 258 0.68 1.22 -6.90
C SER A 258 0.85 2.70 -6.62
N ALA A 259 2.08 3.17 -6.33
CA ALA A 259 2.38 4.58 -6.14
C ALA A 259 2.22 5.37 -7.45
N GLU A 260 2.67 4.82 -8.56
CA GLU A 260 2.55 5.44 -9.89
C GLU A 260 1.07 5.68 -10.26
N LYS A 261 0.18 4.73 -9.95
CA LYS A 261 -1.27 4.86 -10.15
C LYS A 261 -1.86 6.11 -9.48
N PHE A 262 -1.31 6.51 -8.32
CA PHE A 262 -1.76 7.70 -7.58
C PHE A 262 -0.92 8.94 -7.87
N GLY A 263 0.01 8.87 -8.83
CA GLY A 263 0.87 9.99 -9.23
C GLY A 263 1.95 10.37 -8.22
N TYR A 264 2.27 9.50 -7.25
CA TYR A 264 3.36 9.72 -6.31
C TYR A 264 4.71 9.49 -6.99
N LYS A 265 5.60 10.50 -6.91
CA LYS A 265 6.92 10.49 -7.60
C LYS A 265 8.10 10.13 -6.70
N GLY A 266 7.82 9.75 -5.46
CA GLY A 266 8.84 9.43 -4.47
C GLY A 266 9.19 10.58 -3.53
N SER A 267 9.88 10.24 -2.43
CA SER A 267 10.38 11.20 -1.45
C SER A 267 11.67 11.84 -1.92
N THR A 268 11.72 13.15 -1.92
CA THR A 268 12.92 13.92 -2.28
C THR A 268 14.01 13.75 -1.23
N GLN A 269 15.20 13.36 -1.65
CA GLN A 269 16.35 13.10 -0.77
C GLN A 269 17.68 13.41 -1.47
N LEU A 270 18.77 13.35 -0.71
CA LEU A 270 20.12 13.22 -1.24
C LEU A 270 20.63 11.80 -1.06
N SER A 271 21.31 11.26 -2.05
CA SER A 271 22.00 9.98 -2.04
C SER A 271 23.46 10.15 -2.42
N GLU A 272 24.28 9.09 -2.24
CA GLU A 272 25.72 9.09 -2.56
C GLU A 272 26.44 10.30 -1.95
N ALA A 273 26.26 10.46 -0.64
CA ALA A 273 26.68 11.67 0.05
C ALA A 273 28.16 11.66 0.45
N THR A 274 28.78 12.82 0.42
CA THR A 274 30.13 13.07 0.92
C THR A 274 30.13 14.27 1.86
N ILE A 275 30.55 14.09 3.11
CA ILE A 275 30.70 15.19 4.08
C ILE A 275 31.95 15.98 3.72
N LEU A 276 31.78 17.26 3.41
CA LEU A 276 32.87 18.18 3.08
C LEU A 276 33.44 18.88 4.33
N SER A 277 32.54 19.18 5.29
CA SER A 277 32.91 19.66 6.61
C SER A 277 31.87 19.25 7.65
N ASN A 278 32.33 19.01 8.87
CA ASN A 278 31.48 18.68 10.01
C ASN A 278 31.98 19.43 11.24
N ASP A 279 31.27 20.48 11.62
CA ASP A 279 31.43 21.17 12.90
C ASP A 279 30.61 20.42 13.95
N LYS A 280 31.29 19.69 14.80
CA LYS A 280 30.72 18.81 15.86
C LYS A 280 30.13 19.57 17.06
N GLY A 281 29.38 20.64 16.77
CA GLY A 281 28.64 21.39 17.77
C GLY A 281 27.28 20.79 18.13
N THR A 282 26.55 21.47 19.00
CA THR A 282 25.18 21.13 19.42
C THR A 282 24.22 22.28 19.05
N SER A 283 24.24 22.67 17.78
CA SER A 283 23.40 23.75 17.29
C SER A 283 21.95 23.30 17.13
N ASP A 284 21.01 24.18 17.51
CA ASP A 284 19.63 24.01 17.07
C ASP A 284 19.50 24.33 15.59
N PHE A 285 18.60 23.62 14.89
CA PHE A 285 18.25 23.95 13.51
C PHE A 285 17.34 25.19 13.46
N ASP A 286 17.40 25.93 12.36
CA ASP A 286 16.56 27.11 12.15
C ASP A 286 15.08 26.71 11.99
N LYS A 287 14.23 27.29 12.82
CA LYS A 287 12.77 27.06 12.85
C LYS A 287 11.98 28.19 12.24
N SER A 288 12.62 29.29 11.80
CA SER A 288 11.95 30.51 11.34
C SER A 288 11.13 30.34 10.06
N TRP A 289 11.52 29.40 9.20
CA TRP A 289 10.86 29.09 7.93
C TRP A 289 9.76 28.00 8.09
N ILE A 290 9.71 27.31 9.23
CA ILE A 290 8.83 26.17 9.44
C ILE A 290 7.38 26.64 9.53
N THR A 291 6.54 26.11 8.64
CA THR A 291 5.11 26.39 8.63
C THR A 291 4.40 25.55 9.68
N GLU A 292 3.49 26.16 10.40
CA GLU A 292 2.58 25.46 11.29
C GLU A 292 1.38 24.95 10.48
N LYS A 293 1.09 23.64 10.60
CA LYS A 293 -0.04 22.97 9.99
C LYS A 293 -0.65 21.96 10.96
N THR A 294 -1.96 21.74 10.84
CA THR A 294 -2.60 20.62 11.54
C THR A 294 -2.17 19.29 10.92
N VAL A 295 -2.26 18.21 11.68
CA VAL A 295 -2.00 16.86 11.16
C VAL A 295 -2.98 16.55 10.03
N LYS A 296 -4.25 16.95 10.15
CA LYS A 296 -5.29 16.81 9.11
C LYS A 296 -4.87 17.45 7.79
N GLU A 297 -4.34 18.67 7.82
CA GLU A 297 -3.84 19.36 6.60
C GLU A 297 -2.69 18.60 5.95
N ILE A 298 -1.76 18.05 6.75
CA ILE A 298 -0.61 17.32 6.23
C ILE A 298 -1.05 15.98 5.60
N VAL A 299 -1.87 15.16 6.27
CA VAL A 299 -2.31 13.86 5.73
C VAL A 299 -3.20 14.01 4.51
N ASN A 300 -3.98 15.10 4.42
CA ASN A 300 -4.87 15.37 3.29
C ASN A 300 -4.15 16.06 2.12
N THR A 301 -2.87 16.43 2.26
CA THR A 301 -2.11 16.95 1.13
C THR A 301 -1.97 15.87 0.06
N PRO A 302 -2.41 16.13 -1.19
CA PRO A 302 -2.30 15.15 -2.26
C PRO A 302 -0.86 14.67 -2.45
N VAL A 303 -0.66 13.37 -2.64
CA VAL A 303 0.69 12.78 -2.83
C VAL A 303 1.38 13.21 -4.11
N THR A 304 0.65 13.86 -5.02
CA THR A 304 1.19 14.54 -6.21
C THR A 304 1.93 15.84 -5.87
N THR A 305 1.69 16.40 -4.67
CA THR A 305 2.40 17.56 -4.12
C THR A 305 3.57 17.06 -3.28
N ASP A 306 4.80 17.40 -3.65
CA ASP A 306 5.97 16.98 -2.89
C ASP A 306 6.11 17.76 -1.59
N ILE A 307 5.62 17.19 -0.51
CA ILE A 307 5.84 17.64 0.88
C ILE A 307 6.82 16.73 1.63
N SER A 308 7.39 15.75 0.95
CA SER A 308 8.28 14.78 1.58
C SER A 308 9.51 15.44 2.17
N ASN A 309 9.87 15.03 3.38
CA ASN A 309 11.07 15.52 4.08
C ASN A 309 11.09 17.03 4.36
N ILE A 310 9.95 17.74 4.23
CA ILE A 310 9.76 19.11 4.74
C ILE A 310 9.31 19.04 6.19
N ILE A 311 9.97 19.79 7.08
CA ILE A 311 9.58 19.87 8.49
C ILE A 311 8.39 20.83 8.65
N TYR A 312 7.35 20.34 9.31
CA TYR A 312 6.20 21.12 9.78
C TYR A 312 6.18 21.14 11.30
N LYS A 313 5.68 22.24 11.87
CA LYS A 313 5.28 22.32 13.28
C LYS A 313 3.81 21.98 13.37
N THR A 314 3.43 21.14 14.30
CA THR A 314 2.02 20.78 14.55
C THR A 314 1.77 20.56 16.03
N THR A 315 0.52 20.79 16.45
CA THR A 315 0.00 20.32 17.73
C THR A 315 -0.69 18.99 17.47
N ALA A 316 -0.21 17.91 18.10
CA ALA A 316 -0.64 16.54 17.78
C ALA A 316 -0.85 15.69 19.03
N TYR A 317 -1.80 14.77 18.96
CA TYR A 317 -1.99 13.70 19.95
C TYR A 317 -1.14 12.50 19.59
N ILE A 318 -0.21 12.13 20.48
CA ILE A 318 0.67 10.98 20.29
C ILE A 318 0.01 9.73 20.90
N LYS A 319 -0.04 8.64 20.15
CA LYS A 319 -0.62 7.39 20.58
C LYS A 319 0.28 6.20 20.24
N LYS A 320 0.70 5.48 21.29
CA LYS A 320 1.38 4.22 21.14
C LYS A 320 0.39 3.09 20.91
N ASN A 321 0.57 2.32 19.86
CA ASN A 321 -0.21 1.12 19.58
C ASN A 321 0.70 -0.10 19.59
N LYS A 322 0.49 -1.00 20.55
CA LYS A 322 1.24 -2.22 20.70
C LYS A 322 0.47 -3.39 20.12
N GLY A 323 0.86 -3.83 18.93
CA GLY A 323 0.42 -5.09 18.34
C GLY A 323 1.14 -6.31 18.92
N ALA A 324 0.78 -7.51 18.46
CA ALA A 324 1.38 -8.77 18.92
C ALA A 324 2.89 -8.87 18.60
N SER A 325 3.33 -8.30 17.47
CA SER A 325 4.70 -8.44 16.96
C SER A 325 5.39 -7.11 16.67
N PHE A 326 4.72 -5.97 16.85
CA PHE A 326 5.27 -4.66 16.53
C PHE A 326 4.68 -3.57 17.42
N VAL A 327 5.38 -2.45 17.51
CA VAL A 327 4.91 -1.22 18.15
C VAL A 327 4.89 -0.13 17.10
N ASN A 328 3.76 0.57 16.98
CA ASN A 328 3.63 1.76 16.15
C ASN A 328 3.33 2.97 17.03
N TYR A 329 3.90 4.10 16.66
CA TYR A 329 3.57 5.40 17.25
C TYR A 329 2.79 6.21 16.22
N TYR A 330 1.57 6.56 16.57
CA TYR A 330 0.71 7.40 15.75
C TYR A 330 0.85 8.85 16.17
N ILE A 331 0.93 9.72 15.20
CA ILE A 331 0.85 11.17 15.38
C ILE A 331 -0.49 11.57 14.77
N ASN A 332 -1.45 11.81 15.62
CA ASN A 332 -2.82 12.11 15.26
C ASN A 332 -3.14 13.57 15.49
N ASP A 333 -4.12 14.07 14.77
CA ASP A 333 -4.73 15.35 15.07
C ASP A 333 -5.47 15.32 16.41
N LEU A 334 -6.02 16.43 16.83
CA LEU A 334 -6.69 16.59 18.11
C LEU A 334 -7.98 15.75 18.25
N ASP A 335 -8.49 15.20 17.14
CA ASP A 335 -9.58 14.22 17.14
C ASP A 335 -9.12 12.81 17.62
N GLY A 336 -7.81 12.56 17.67
CA GLY A 336 -7.20 11.32 18.11
C GLY A 336 -7.21 10.19 17.07
N VAL A 337 -7.75 10.41 15.88
CA VAL A 337 -7.88 9.40 14.81
C VAL A 337 -7.32 9.85 13.47
N THR A 338 -7.48 11.11 13.09
CA THR A 338 -6.93 11.66 11.85
C THR A 338 -5.42 11.78 11.97
N GLY A 339 -4.67 10.99 11.22
CA GLY A 339 -3.21 11.02 11.29
C GLY A 339 -2.54 9.85 10.61
N SER A 340 -1.28 9.64 10.93
CA SER A 340 -0.48 8.53 10.41
C SER A 340 0.54 8.07 11.43
N TYR A 341 1.11 6.89 11.16
CA TYR A 341 2.14 6.34 12.03
C TYR A 341 3.54 6.82 11.65
N ALA A 342 4.38 6.93 12.66
CA ALA A 342 5.81 7.18 12.51
C ALA A 342 6.47 5.95 11.88
N TYR A 343 7.30 6.17 10.84
CA TYR A 343 7.89 5.09 10.05
C TYR A 343 9.37 5.31 9.77
N THR A 344 10.16 4.32 10.14
CA THR A 344 11.51 4.02 9.65
C THR A 344 11.65 2.51 9.49
N GLN A 345 12.78 2.02 9.05
CA GLN A 345 13.00 0.57 8.91
C GLN A 345 12.95 -0.18 10.26
N CYS A 346 13.15 0.50 11.38
CA CYS A 346 13.06 -0.05 12.73
C CYS A 346 12.14 0.76 13.67
N SER A 347 10.99 1.19 13.17
CA SER A 347 10.06 2.13 13.81
C SER A 347 9.84 1.95 15.30
N GLY A 348 9.61 0.72 15.77
CA GLY A 348 9.34 0.45 17.19
C GLY A 348 10.51 0.75 18.13
N SER A 349 11.75 0.65 17.63
CA SER A 349 12.97 0.95 18.41
C SER A 349 13.41 2.40 18.19
N ASP A 350 13.37 2.90 16.96
CA ASP A 350 13.77 4.26 16.61
C ASP A 350 12.90 5.32 17.29
N PHE A 351 11.61 5.02 17.51
CA PHE A 351 10.65 5.93 18.12
C PHE A 351 10.32 5.61 19.57
N SER A 352 11.04 4.70 20.25
CA SER A 352 10.78 4.37 21.66
C SER A 352 10.87 5.57 22.61
N TRP A 353 11.61 6.62 22.25
CA TRP A 353 11.67 7.88 22.98
C TRP A 353 10.33 8.62 23.01
N LEU A 354 9.35 8.26 22.17
CA LEU A 354 7.98 8.78 22.22
C LEU A 354 7.14 8.16 23.35
N ASP A 355 7.62 7.15 24.04
CA ASP A 355 6.90 6.50 25.15
C ASP A 355 6.48 7.48 26.23
N GLU A 356 7.30 8.47 26.52
CA GLU A 356 7.00 9.51 27.53
C GLU A 356 5.87 10.46 27.09
N PHE A 357 5.54 10.48 25.79
CA PHE A 357 4.51 11.34 25.22
C PHE A 357 3.22 10.57 24.88
N ASP A 358 3.15 9.27 25.17
CA ASP A 358 1.97 8.46 24.89
C ASP A 358 0.73 9.05 25.55
N GLN A 359 -0.37 9.16 24.78
CA GLN A 359 -1.64 9.74 25.20
C GLN A 359 -1.57 11.23 25.62
N LYS A 360 -0.60 11.97 25.08
CA LYS A 360 -0.44 13.41 25.34
C LYS A 360 -0.61 14.23 24.05
N ILE A 361 -1.12 15.43 24.22
CA ILE A 361 -1.08 16.45 23.16
C ILE A 361 0.23 17.21 23.28
N CYS A 362 1.00 17.24 22.22
CA CYS A 362 2.36 17.76 22.19
C CYS A 362 2.56 18.71 21.02
N THR A 363 3.52 19.63 21.15
CA THR A 363 4.09 20.32 19.99
C THR A 363 5.09 19.38 19.32
N VAL A 364 4.87 19.08 18.05
CA VAL A 364 5.68 18.13 17.27
C VAL A 364 6.26 18.85 16.05
N TYR A 365 7.57 18.74 15.89
CA TYR A 365 8.22 19.01 14.60
C TYR A 365 8.38 17.70 13.90
N MET A 366 7.80 17.57 12.71
CA MET A 366 7.80 16.30 11.96
C MET A 366 7.84 16.53 10.45
N THR A 367 8.23 15.49 9.72
CA THR A 367 8.13 15.47 8.27
C THR A 367 7.09 14.45 7.81
N ALA A 368 6.45 14.72 6.67
CA ALA A 368 5.83 13.70 5.85
C ALA A 368 6.94 12.98 5.05
N ILE A 369 6.89 11.66 4.99
CA ILE A 369 7.87 10.89 4.23
C ILE A 369 7.16 10.01 3.20
N ASN A 370 7.91 9.13 2.55
CA ASN A 370 7.43 8.27 1.48
C ASN A 370 6.00 7.78 1.74
N ALA A 371 5.13 8.11 0.81
CA ALA A 371 3.73 7.73 0.89
C ALA A 371 3.61 6.21 0.76
N LYS A 372 2.85 5.60 1.68
CA LYS A 372 2.51 4.18 1.57
C LYS A 372 1.42 4.03 0.53
N SER A 373 1.67 3.21 -0.47
CA SER A 373 0.70 2.90 -1.50
C SER A 373 0.05 1.53 -1.28
N THR A 374 -1.25 1.48 -1.51
CA THR A 374 -2.08 0.27 -1.49
C THR A 374 -2.88 0.20 -2.79
N SER A 375 -3.66 -0.85 -2.98
CA SER A 375 -4.57 -0.95 -4.14
C SER A 375 -5.67 0.13 -4.15
N THR A 376 -5.99 0.71 -2.99
CA THR A 376 -7.12 1.63 -2.78
C THR A 376 -6.72 3.06 -2.45
N GLY A 377 -5.45 3.34 -2.14
CA GLY A 377 -5.01 4.68 -1.77
C GLY A 377 -3.51 4.80 -1.57
N CYS A 378 -3.05 6.03 -1.51
CA CYS A 378 -1.68 6.39 -1.22
C CYS A 378 -1.70 7.49 -0.16
N PHE A 379 -1.00 7.29 0.97
CA PHE A 379 -1.05 8.18 2.11
C PHE A 379 0.32 8.41 2.74
N TRP A 380 0.54 9.61 3.31
CA TRP A 380 1.76 9.99 3.97
C TRP A 380 2.02 9.19 5.25
N ARG A 381 3.29 8.88 5.51
CA ARG A 381 3.81 8.43 6.80
C ARG A 381 4.63 9.56 7.41
N PHE A 382 4.94 9.49 8.70
CA PHE A 382 5.61 10.56 9.41
C PHE A 382 6.97 10.16 9.96
N VAL A 383 7.88 11.14 10.08
CA VAL A 383 9.04 11.04 10.94
C VAL A 383 9.03 12.23 11.91
N PRO A 384 8.79 12.01 13.20
CA PRO A 384 8.95 13.03 14.22
C PRO A 384 10.43 13.40 14.34
N ILE A 385 10.71 14.70 14.30
CA ILE A 385 12.06 15.27 14.45
C ILE A 385 12.31 15.61 15.92
N SER A 386 11.38 16.34 16.53
CA SER A 386 11.40 16.64 17.97
C SER A 386 10.00 16.82 18.51
N VAL A 387 9.83 16.54 19.80
CA VAL A 387 8.54 16.66 20.49
C VAL A 387 8.77 17.41 21.81
N SER A 388 7.88 18.30 22.15
CA SER A 388 7.81 18.94 23.47
C SER A 388 6.41 18.84 24.04
N TYR A 389 6.32 18.65 25.35
CA TYR A 389 5.07 18.63 26.09
C TYR A 389 4.95 19.87 26.98
N ASP A 390 4.07 20.78 26.61
CA ASP A 390 3.91 22.09 27.24
C ASP A 390 2.62 22.19 28.09
N ASN A 391 2.08 21.07 28.58
CA ASN A 391 0.76 21.02 29.25
C ASN A 391 -0.33 21.69 28.42
N PHE A 392 -0.42 21.32 27.15
CA PHE A 392 -1.37 21.87 26.22
C PHE A 392 -2.79 21.89 26.82
N LYS A 393 -3.46 23.04 26.72
CA LYS A 393 -4.87 23.21 27.06
C LYS A 393 -5.58 23.74 25.85
N PHE A 394 -6.57 22.98 25.38
CA PHE A 394 -7.43 23.44 24.30
C PHE A 394 -8.32 24.58 24.82
N ASP A 395 -8.39 25.67 24.06
CA ASP A 395 -9.24 26.80 24.44
C ASP A 395 -10.72 26.41 24.25
N GLU A 396 -11.50 26.50 25.32
CA GLU A 396 -12.93 26.18 25.31
C GLU A 396 -13.71 27.01 24.27
N ALA A 397 -13.23 28.22 23.95
CA ALA A 397 -13.81 29.04 22.91
C ALA A 397 -13.76 28.40 21.51
N ASN A 398 -12.79 27.55 21.26
CA ASN A 398 -12.60 26.89 19.96
C ASN A 398 -13.31 25.51 19.88
N ILE A 399 -13.89 25.02 20.97
CA ILE A 399 -14.59 23.72 20.97
C ILE A 399 -15.73 23.66 19.94
N PRO A 400 -16.61 24.69 19.81
CA PRO A 400 -17.67 24.63 18.81
C PRO A 400 -17.18 24.50 17.37
N GLU A 401 -16.15 25.25 16.98
CA GLU A 401 -15.57 25.16 15.65
C GLU A 401 -14.85 23.83 15.43
N PHE A 402 -14.12 23.34 16.42
CA PHE A 402 -13.49 22.03 16.40
C PHE A 402 -14.51 20.90 16.17
N VAL A 403 -15.62 20.91 16.90
CA VAL A 403 -16.68 19.91 16.72
C VAL A 403 -17.25 19.96 15.31
N TYR A 404 -17.48 21.15 14.78
CA TYR A 404 -17.92 21.30 13.39
C TYR A 404 -16.91 20.70 12.41
N GLU A 405 -15.65 21.10 12.47
CA GLU A 405 -14.60 20.72 11.51
C GLU A 405 -14.24 19.21 11.54
N TYR A 406 -14.36 18.55 12.69
CA TYR A 406 -13.93 17.15 12.85
C TYR A 406 -15.08 16.14 12.97
N ASN A 407 -16.28 16.57 13.34
CA ASN A 407 -17.38 15.65 13.61
C ASN A 407 -18.61 15.87 12.73
N VAL A 408 -18.72 16.99 12.04
CA VAL A 408 -19.96 17.35 11.35
C VAL A 408 -19.76 17.71 9.88
N LYS A 409 -18.73 18.48 9.56
CA LYS A 409 -18.49 19.09 8.25
C LYS A 409 -18.59 18.10 7.08
N ASP A 410 -17.99 16.92 7.22
CA ASP A 410 -17.89 15.93 6.16
C ASP A 410 -19.12 14.98 6.11
N LEU A 411 -20.10 15.16 7.01
CA LEU A 411 -21.35 14.39 7.01
C LEU A 411 -22.36 14.87 5.97
N LEU A 412 -22.33 16.16 5.63
CA LEU A 412 -23.27 16.77 4.71
C LEU A 412 -22.59 17.11 3.39
N LYS A 413 -23.28 16.81 2.27
CA LYS A 413 -22.84 17.12 0.90
C LYS A 413 -23.63 18.32 0.35
N ASP A 414 -23.06 19.01 -0.64
CA ASP A 414 -23.70 20.14 -1.34
C ASP A 414 -24.90 19.70 -2.22
N SER A 415 -25.03 18.41 -2.51
CA SER A 415 -26.13 17.89 -3.31
C SER A 415 -26.48 16.45 -2.97
N TYR A 416 -27.76 16.11 -3.11
CA TYR A 416 -28.29 14.76 -2.97
C TYR A 416 -29.24 14.44 -4.12
N THR A 417 -29.21 13.17 -4.53
CA THR A 417 -30.17 12.60 -5.45
C THR A 417 -30.98 11.53 -4.71
N GLY A 418 -32.30 11.66 -4.68
CA GLY A 418 -33.18 10.75 -3.91
C GLY A 418 -33.49 11.25 -2.50
N ASP A 419 -33.79 10.35 -1.58
CA ASP A 419 -34.07 10.63 -0.17
C ASP A 419 -33.03 9.95 0.74
N PRO A 420 -31.82 10.52 0.89
CA PRO A 420 -30.86 9.99 1.85
C PRO A 420 -31.35 10.20 3.26
N VAL A 421 -31.27 9.16 4.06
CA VAL A 421 -31.51 9.21 5.52
C VAL A 421 -30.13 9.21 6.19
N LEU A 422 -29.65 10.38 6.60
CA LEU A 422 -28.33 10.53 7.21
C LEU A 422 -28.45 10.68 8.72
N GLU A 423 -27.80 9.80 9.47
CA GLU A 423 -27.68 9.96 10.92
C GLU A 423 -26.70 11.08 11.27
N LEU A 424 -27.13 12.00 12.12
CA LEU A 424 -26.37 13.19 12.49
C LEU A 424 -26.16 13.26 14.01
N PRO A 425 -24.97 13.65 14.48
CA PRO A 425 -24.71 13.82 15.89
C PRO A 425 -25.43 15.07 16.43
N THR A 426 -26.12 14.92 17.56
CA THR A 426 -26.70 16.05 18.32
C THR A 426 -25.87 16.43 19.54
N SER A 427 -24.90 15.59 19.91
CA SER A 427 -23.97 15.82 21.01
C SER A 427 -22.64 15.18 20.73
N VAL A 428 -21.56 15.89 20.98
CA VAL A 428 -20.17 15.42 20.79
C VAL A 428 -19.38 15.62 22.08
N SER A 429 -18.54 14.66 22.41
CA SER A 429 -17.62 14.71 23.54
C SER A 429 -16.23 14.26 23.10
N SER A 430 -15.19 14.79 23.73
CA SER A 430 -13.82 14.37 23.52
C SER A 430 -13.10 14.13 24.85
N ASP A 431 -12.62 12.91 25.06
CA ASP A 431 -11.75 12.61 26.21
C ASP A 431 -10.36 13.20 26.05
N ILE A 432 -9.90 13.32 24.81
CA ILE A 432 -8.57 13.88 24.46
C ILE A 432 -8.53 15.38 24.80
N LEU A 433 -9.55 16.13 24.40
CA LEU A 433 -9.67 17.56 24.66
C LEU A 433 -10.40 17.89 25.97
N ASN A 434 -10.82 16.84 26.70
CA ASN A 434 -11.49 16.93 28.00
C ASN A 434 -12.74 17.81 28.00
N PHE A 435 -13.60 17.67 26.98
CA PHE A 435 -14.92 18.32 26.98
C PHE A 435 -16.05 17.29 26.83
N LYS A 436 -17.23 17.63 27.31
CA LYS A 436 -18.42 16.77 27.28
C LYS A 436 -19.62 17.54 26.76
N ASN A 437 -20.42 16.84 25.94
CA ASN A 437 -21.75 17.28 25.53
C ASN A 437 -21.78 18.64 24.81
N ALA A 438 -20.85 18.90 23.88
CA ALA A 438 -21.05 19.98 22.93
C ALA A 438 -22.29 19.67 22.09
N THR A 439 -23.25 20.58 22.07
CA THR A 439 -24.56 20.38 21.42
C THR A 439 -24.48 20.79 19.96
N VAL A 440 -25.03 19.96 19.06
CA VAL A 440 -25.13 20.26 17.63
C VAL A 440 -26.60 20.34 17.25
N THR A 441 -26.99 21.43 16.60
CA THR A 441 -28.34 21.66 16.09
C THR A 441 -28.31 21.94 14.59
N TYR A 442 -29.35 21.50 13.89
CA TYR A 442 -29.50 21.63 12.46
C TYR A 442 -30.84 22.29 12.13
N THR A 443 -30.85 23.26 11.24
CA THR A 443 -32.09 23.90 10.76
C THR A 443 -32.06 24.02 9.26
N SER A 444 -33.20 23.85 8.62
CA SER A 444 -33.39 23.97 7.17
C SER A 444 -34.28 25.14 6.84
N SER A 445 -33.91 25.94 5.84
CA SER A 445 -34.75 27.00 5.30
C SER A 445 -35.88 26.47 4.41
N ASN A 446 -35.80 25.23 3.98
CA ASN A 446 -36.79 24.58 3.11
C ASN A 446 -37.02 23.13 3.58
N THR A 447 -37.98 22.97 4.49
CA THR A 447 -38.32 21.66 5.08
C THR A 447 -39.04 20.71 4.11
N ASP A 448 -39.50 21.21 2.98
CA ASP A 448 -40.06 20.36 1.93
C ASP A 448 -38.95 19.63 1.15
N SER A 449 -37.77 20.22 1.06
CA SER A 449 -36.60 19.62 0.39
C SER A 449 -35.71 18.88 1.37
N ILE A 450 -35.38 19.49 2.53
CA ILE A 450 -34.57 18.90 3.59
C ILE A 450 -35.24 19.13 4.93
N TYR A 451 -35.47 18.05 5.67
CA TYR A 451 -35.97 18.13 7.05
C TYR A 451 -35.20 17.19 7.97
N PHE A 452 -35.28 17.48 9.26
CA PHE A 452 -34.65 16.72 10.32
C PHE A 452 -35.71 16.09 11.22
N ALA A 453 -35.49 14.85 11.63
CA ALA A 453 -36.40 14.09 12.50
C ALA A 453 -35.62 13.23 13.50
N THR A 454 -36.32 12.75 14.52
CA THR A 454 -35.79 11.68 15.40
C THR A 454 -36.54 10.40 15.06
N GLU A 455 -35.83 9.41 14.58
CA GLU A 455 -36.34 8.10 14.15
C GLU A 455 -35.55 7.00 14.85
N ASP A 456 -36.23 6.06 15.47
CA ASP A 456 -35.62 4.97 16.24
C ASP A 456 -34.56 5.40 17.27
N GLY A 457 -34.73 6.60 17.84
CA GLY A 457 -33.80 7.19 18.80
C GLY A 457 -32.58 7.87 18.18
N LYS A 458 -32.51 7.95 16.86
CA LYS A 458 -31.44 8.60 16.08
C LYS A 458 -31.95 9.89 15.49
N TYR A 459 -31.10 10.92 15.46
CA TYR A 459 -31.41 12.16 14.78
C TYR A 459 -30.95 12.07 13.34
N VAL A 460 -31.87 12.25 12.40
CA VAL A 460 -31.63 12.01 10.98
C VAL A 460 -32.00 13.20 10.12
N MET A 461 -31.28 13.34 8.98
CA MET A 461 -31.66 14.23 7.90
C MET A 461 -32.30 13.45 6.75
N HIS A 462 -33.39 14.01 6.22
CA HIS A 462 -34.03 13.56 4.98
C HIS A 462 -33.87 14.61 3.87
N ALA A 463 -33.59 14.17 2.64
CA ALA A 463 -33.58 14.99 1.43
C ALA A 463 -34.66 14.49 0.48
N LYS A 464 -35.90 14.98 0.60
CA LYS A 464 -37.11 14.34 0.09
C LYS A 464 -37.59 14.87 -1.27
N ASN A 465 -37.67 16.18 -1.47
CA ASN A 465 -38.22 16.79 -2.68
C ASN A 465 -37.17 17.64 -3.40
N ASN A 466 -37.36 17.78 -4.74
CA ASN A 466 -36.56 18.71 -5.51
C ASN A 466 -36.56 20.10 -4.89
N GLY A 467 -35.42 20.72 -4.81
CA GLY A 467 -35.28 22.08 -4.31
C GLY A 467 -33.89 22.35 -3.73
N THR A 468 -33.74 23.59 -3.30
CA THR A 468 -32.54 24.05 -2.59
C THR A 468 -32.91 24.43 -1.17
N ALA A 469 -32.11 24.05 -0.20
CA ALA A 469 -32.26 24.45 1.20
C ALA A 469 -30.94 25.04 1.71
N GLU A 470 -31.05 26.12 2.48
CA GLU A 470 -29.96 26.58 3.32
C GLU A 470 -30.04 25.80 4.64
N VAL A 471 -29.06 24.94 4.89
CA VAL A 471 -28.94 24.16 6.12
C VAL A 471 -27.96 24.86 7.03
N THR A 472 -28.46 25.36 8.16
CA THR A 472 -27.62 25.97 9.20
C THR A 472 -27.31 24.95 10.28
N ILE A 473 -26.03 24.71 10.50
CA ILE A 473 -25.47 23.88 11.55
C ILE A 473 -24.97 24.83 12.64
N LYS A 474 -25.43 24.63 13.87
CA LYS A 474 -24.97 25.39 15.02
C LYS A 474 -24.42 24.45 16.06
N VAL A 475 -23.20 24.70 16.50
CA VAL A 475 -22.54 23.99 17.60
C VAL A 475 -22.42 24.91 18.79
N GLU A 476 -22.79 24.44 19.99
CA GLU A 476 -22.74 25.21 21.23
C GLU A 476 -21.99 24.41 22.32
N TYR A 477 -21.10 25.12 23.03
CA TYR A 477 -20.43 24.58 24.22
C TYR A 477 -20.27 25.68 25.26
N ALA A 478 -20.78 25.47 26.47
CA ALA A 478 -20.84 26.49 27.53
C ALA A 478 -21.47 27.81 27.02
N THR A 479 -20.73 28.90 26.98
CA THR A 479 -21.19 30.20 26.45
C THR A 479 -20.75 30.45 25.01
N ASN A 480 -20.00 29.54 24.40
CA ASN A 480 -19.43 29.68 23.06
C ASN A 480 -20.30 28.99 22.01
N SER A 481 -20.31 29.55 20.81
CA SER A 481 -21.02 28.93 19.68
C SER A 481 -20.32 29.19 18.37
N PHE A 482 -20.48 28.25 17.44
CA PHE A 482 -20.07 28.33 16.05
C PHE A 482 -21.26 27.98 15.16
N SER A 483 -21.42 28.66 14.04
CA SER A 483 -22.48 28.37 13.07
C SER A 483 -21.95 28.43 11.65
N LYS A 484 -22.40 27.46 10.85
CA LYS A 484 -22.10 27.36 9.43
C LYS A 484 -23.38 27.08 8.66
N THR A 485 -23.58 27.77 7.56
CA THR A 485 -24.68 27.52 6.64
C THR A 485 -24.14 26.91 5.35
N LEU A 486 -24.78 25.83 4.90
CA LEU A 486 -24.48 25.10 3.66
C LEU A 486 -25.69 25.22 2.75
N THR A 487 -25.45 25.52 1.46
CA THR A 487 -26.48 25.43 0.43
C THR A 487 -26.50 24.00 -0.10
N ILE A 488 -27.62 23.30 0.08
CA ILE A 488 -27.77 21.90 -0.35
C ILE A 488 -28.86 21.81 -1.42
N ASN A 489 -28.51 21.19 -2.55
CA ASN A 489 -29.43 20.94 -3.65
C ASN A 489 -29.95 19.51 -3.61
N VAL A 490 -31.26 19.33 -3.68
CA VAL A 490 -31.93 18.03 -3.77
C VAL A 490 -32.55 17.87 -5.15
N THR A 491 -32.23 16.76 -5.81
CA THR A 491 -32.82 16.37 -7.08
C THR A 491 -33.51 15.02 -6.92
N LYS A 492 -34.77 14.92 -7.36
CA LYS A 492 -35.39 13.62 -7.53
C LYS A 492 -34.81 12.93 -8.76
N PRO A 493 -34.58 11.62 -8.70
CA PRO A 493 -34.20 10.87 -9.88
C PRO A 493 -35.25 11.08 -10.98
N VAL A 494 -34.78 11.29 -12.19
CA VAL A 494 -35.65 11.21 -13.38
C VAL A 494 -36.14 9.77 -13.44
N ASP A 495 -37.44 9.58 -13.73
CA ASP A 495 -38.02 8.26 -13.93
C ASP A 495 -37.39 7.67 -15.20
N VAL A 496 -36.28 6.96 -15.04
CA VAL A 496 -35.62 6.22 -16.12
C VAL A 496 -36.32 4.87 -16.27
N ASN A 497 -36.65 4.50 -17.46
CA ASN A 497 -37.24 3.22 -17.79
C ASN A 497 -36.18 2.12 -17.51
N ALA A 498 -36.06 1.71 -16.24
CA ALA A 498 -35.10 0.73 -15.82
C ALA A 498 -35.68 -0.67 -15.88
N LEU A 499 -34.88 -1.61 -16.35
CA LEU A 499 -35.23 -3.03 -16.42
C LEU A 499 -35.27 -3.62 -15.01
N THR A 500 -36.09 -4.64 -14.81
CA THR A 500 -35.99 -5.56 -13.67
C THR A 500 -34.69 -6.38 -13.79
N VAL A 501 -34.26 -6.96 -12.69
CA VAL A 501 -33.05 -7.82 -12.68
C VAL A 501 -33.21 -9.03 -13.59
N LYS A 502 -34.42 -9.62 -13.68
CA LYS A 502 -34.71 -10.72 -14.61
C LYS A 502 -34.54 -10.30 -16.05
N GLU A 503 -35.16 -9.18 -16.45
CA GLU A 503 -35.02 -8.65 -17.82
C GLU A 503 -33.56 -8.33 -18.15
N ALA A 504 -32.79 -7.84 -17.17
CA ALA A 504 -31.36 -7.62 -17.34
C ALA A 504 -30.55 -8.92 -17.52
N ILE A 505 -30.91 -9.98 -16.80
CA ILE A 505 -30.30 -11.32 -16.96
C ILE A 505 -30.61 -11.87 -18.38
N GLU A 506 -31.82 -11.67 -18.87
CA GLU A 506 -32.32 -12.16 -20.16
C GLU A 506 -31.87 -11.29 -21.36
N SER A 507 -31.32 -10.08 -21.11
CA SER A 507 -30.90 -9.17 -22.17
C SER A 507 -29.68 -9.68 -22.94
N THR A 508 -29.38 -9.07 -24.07
CA THR A 508 -28.31 -9.48 -24.99
C THR A 508 -26.93 -9.19 -24.34
N VAL A 509 -25.99 -10.14 -24.51
CA VAL A 509 -24.58 -9.92 -24.08
C VAL A 509 -24.01 -8.73 -24.85
N ASP A 510 -23.17 -7.94 -24.15
CA ASP A 510 -22.55 -6.70 -24.61
C ASP A 510 -23.52 -5.50 -24.79
N GLU A 511 -24.80 -5.64 -24.49
CA GLU A 511 -25.74 -4.53 -24.46
C GLU A 511 -25.56 -3.66 -23.22
N PHE A 512 -25.65 -2.32 -23.40
CA PHE A 512 -25.72 -1.38 -22.28
C PHE A 512 -27.19 -1.20 -21.88
N ILE A 513 -27.47 -1.57 -20.63
CA ILE A 513 -28.80 -1.55 -20.05
C ILE A 513 -28.86 -0.75 -18.78
N THR A 514 -30.03 -0.27 -18.40
CA THR A 514 -30.29 0.37 -17.12
C THR A 514 -31.15 -0.54 -16.27
N VAL A 515 -30.74 -0.81 -15.04
CA VAL A 515 -31.37 -1.78 -14.14
C VAL A 515 -31.61 -1.12 -12.78
N LYS A 516 -32.76 -1.41 -12.17
CA LYS A 516 -33.10 -0.96 -10.82
C LYS A 516 -33.09 -2.14 -9.85
N GLY A 517 -32.63 -1.90 -8.62
CA GLY A 517 -32.66 -2.91 -7.55
C GLY A 517 -32.04 -2.39 -6.26
N VAL A 518 -31.95 -3.27 -5.25
CA VAL A 518 -31.34 -3.00 -3.95
C VAL A 518 -29.88 -3.50 -3.94
N ALA A 519 -28.98 -2.69 -3.40
CA ALA A 519 -27.60 -3.07 -3.14
C ALA A 519 -27.54 -4.17 -2.09
N GLY A 520 -27.37 -5.38 -2.51
CA GLY A 520 -27.33 -6.60 -1.70
C GLY A 520 -25.92 -7.00 -1.25
N PRO A 521 -25.66 -8.29 -0.97
CA PRO A 521 -24.37 -8.78 -0.47
C PRO A 521 -23.18 -8.44 -1.35
N SER A 522 -22.01 -8.21 -0.73
CA SER A 522 -20.77 -7.88 -1.43
C SER A 522 -20.23 -9.03 -2.28
N LEU A 523 -19.61 -8.72 -3.41
CA LEU A 523 -18.88 -9.70 -4.22
C LEU A 523 -17.57 -10.12 -3.54
N VAL A 524 -17.22 -11.40 -3.66
CA VAL A 524 -15.90 -11.92 -3.31
C VAL A 524 -14.98 -11.80 -4.53
N ASN A 525 -13.74 -11.37 -4.33
CA ASN A 525 -12.70 -11.20 -5.37
C ASN A 525 -12.97 -10.15 -6.45
N LYS A 526 -14.03 -9.40 -6.34
CA LYS A 526 -14.38 -8.27 -7.21
C LYS A 526 -14.81 -7.09 -6.35
N VAL A 527 -14.68 -5.90 -6.87
CA VAL A 527 -15.29 -4.72 -6.27
C VAL A 527 -16.72 -4.65 -6.78
N GLY A 528 -17.69 -4.64 -5.88
CA GLY A 528 -19.10 -4.61 -6.24
C GLY A 528 -19.97 -5.45 -5.32
N PHE A 529 -21.20 -5.65 -5.73
CA PHE A 529 -22.27 -6.29 -4.96
C PHE A 529 -23.28 -6.99 -5.87
N TYR A 530 -24.20 -7.72 -5.28
CA TYR A 530 -25.38 -8.23 -5.99
C TYR A 530 -26.48 -7.16 -5.99
N LEU A 531 -26.93 -6.74 -7.16
CA LEU A 531 -28.13 -5.93 -7.32
C LEU A 531 -29.33 -6.88 -7.35
N ILE A 532 -30.29 -6.68 -6.44
CA ILE A 532 -31.37 -7.63 -6.20
C ILE A 532 -32.72 -6.90 -6.23
N ASP A 533 -33.72 -7.52 -6.88
CA ASP A 533 -35.12 -7.14 -6.81
C ASP A 533 -36.01 -8.39 -6.63
N ASP A 534 -37.32 -8.25 -6.71
CA ASP A 534 -38.26 -9.38 -6.57
C ASP A 534 -38.11 -10.44 -7.69
N THR A 535 -37.43 -10.11 -8.77
CA THR A 535 -37.36 -10.94 -9.99
C THR A 535 -36.03 -11.69 -10.10
N GLY A 536 -34.95 -11.23 -9.43
CA GLY A 536 -33.64 -11.84 -9.56
C GLY A 536 -32.54 -11.18 -8.73
N ALA A 537 -31.30 -11.68 -8.97
CA ALA A 537 -30.08 -11.11 -8.43
C ALA A 537 -28.98 -11.14 -9.50
N ILE A 538 -28.32 -10.01 -9.74
CA ILE A 538 -27.26 -9.90 -10.74
C ILE A 538 -26.00 -9.26 -10.11
N PRO A 539 -24.80 -9.84 -10.29
CA PRO A 539 -23.56 -9.22 -9.87
C PRO A 539 -23.28 -7.92 -10.62
N VAL A 540 -22.98 -6.87 -9.90
CA VAL A 540 -22.54 -5.56 -10.41
C VAL A 540 -21.06 -5.39 -10.10
N ILE A 541 -20.22 -5.24 -11.12
CA ILE A 541 -18.77 -5.03 -10.98
C ILE A 541 -18.50 -3.56 -11.21
N LEU A 542 -17.96 -2.91 -10.18
CA LEU A 542 -17.68 -1.47 -10.13
C LEU A 542 -16.19 -1.16 -10.13
N PRO A 543 -15.77 0.05 -10.55
CA PRO A 543 -14.48 0.62 -10.15
C PRO A 543 -14.35 0.71 -8.63
N ALA A 544 -13.11 0.65 -8.12
CA ALA A 544 -12.87 0.57 -6.67
C ALA A 544 -13.36 1.80 -5.88
N ASP A 545 -13.35 2.95 -6.50
CA ASP A 545 -13.77 4.24 -5.97
C ASP A 545 -15.30 4.43 -5.93
N ALA A 546 -16.02 3.81 -6.86
CA ALA A 546 -17.47 3.94 -6.94
C ALA A 546 -18.23 3.28 -5.77
N LEU A 547 -17.63 2.28 -5.10
CA LEU A 547 -18.27 1.57 -3.99
C LEU A 547 -18.34 2.41 -2.70
N SER A 548 -17.50 3.44 -2.57
CA SER A 548 -17.45 4.31 -1.38
C SER A 548 -18.72 5.13 -1.15
N GLU A 549 -19.53 5.28 -2.19
CA GLU A 549 -20.78 6.05 -2.16
C GLU A 549 -22.04 5.18 -2.00
N ILE A 550 -21.87 3.85 -1.91
CA ILE A 550 -22.98 2.90 -1.82
C ILE A 550 -22.93 2.20 -0.48
N GLU A 551 -24.08 2.13 0.19
CA GLU A 551 -24.28 1.32 1.38
C GLU A 551 -25.15 0.10 1.06
N TYR A 552 -24.95 -0.98 1.81
CA TYR A 552 -25.86 -2.12 1.77
C TYR A 552 -27.29 -1.67 2.06
N GLY A 553 -28.22 -2.12 1.24
CA GLY A 553 -29.63 -1.76 1.35
C GLY A 553 -30.03 -0.48 0.58
N ASN A 554 -29.10 0.23 -0.06
CA ASN A 554 -29.46 1.35 -0.92
C ASN A 554 -30.26 0.87 -2.16
N GLU A 555 -31.33 1.56 -2.50
CA GLU A 555 -32.01 1.36 -3.78
C GLU A 555 -31.25 2.12 -4.87
N LEU A 556 -30.88 1.43 -5.93
CA LEU A 556 -30.00 1.94 -6.98
C LEU A 556 -30.62 1.83 -8.37
N ILE A 557 -30.29 2.79 -9.24
CA ILE A 557 -30.43 2.67 -10.68
C ILE A 557 -29.03 2.67 -11.29
N ILE A 558 -28.70 1.58 -11.97
CA ILE A 558 -27.36 1.34 -12.52
C ILE A 558 -27.46 1.15 -14.01
N LYS A 559 -26.63 1.90 -14.78
CA LYS A 559 -26.37 1.64 -16.18
C LYS A 559 -25.09 0.82 -16.31
N GLY A 560 -25.14 -0.30 -17.00
CA GLY A 560 -23.99 -1.17 -17.17
C GLY A 560 -24.09 -2.01 -18.43
N LYS A 561 -22.97 -2.58 -18.80
CA LYS A 561 -22.89 -3.53 -19.91
C LYS A 561 -23.26 -4.92 -19.38
N ARG A 562 -24.27 -5.53 -19.98
CA ARG A 562 -24.62 -6.93 -19.72
C ARG A 562 -23.49 -7.83 -20.22
N ASP A 563 -22.87 -8.59 -19.33
CA ASP A 563 -21.69 -9.38 -19.61
C ASP A 563 -21.86 -10.85 -19.18
N GLN A 564 -21.09 -11.76 -19.78
CA GLN A 564 -20.83 -13.11 -19.29
C GLN A 564 -19.37 -13.23 -18.87
N TYR A 565 -19.03 -12.55 -17.80
CA TYR A 565 -17.66 -12.41 -17.34
C TYR A 565 -16.99 -13.77 -17.10
N GLY A 566 -15.88 -14.01 -17.77
CA GLY A 566 -15.12 -15.28 -17.66
C GLY A 566 -15.63 -16.39 -18.60
N ALA A 567 -16.50 -16.11 -19.57
CA ALA A 567 -16.84 -17.06 -20.64
C ALA A 567 -15.59 -17.41 -21.48
N ASP A 568 -15.55 -18.62 -22.00
CA ASP A 568 -14.46 -19.12 -22.85
C ASP A 568 -15.07 -19.94 -24.00
N ALA A 569 -15.09 -19.35 -25.20
CA ALA A 569 -15.67 -19.99 -26.38
C ALA A 569 -14.89 -21.24 -26.82
N GLU A 570 -13.55 -21.29 -26.60
CA GLU A 570 -12.74 -22.44 -26.97
C GLU A 570 -13.03 -23.66 -26.09
N LYS A 571 -13.37 -23.43 -24.82
CA LYS A 571 -13.75 -24.47 -23.87
C LYS A 571 -15.27 -24.67 -23.75
N ASN A 572 -16.03 -23.91 -24.52
CA ASN A 572 -17.48 -23.88 -24.45
C ASN A 572 -18.02 -23.66 -23.02
N THR A 573 -17.34 -22.80 -22.23
CA THR A 573 -17.76 -22.53 -20.85
C THR A 573 -18.55 -21.22 -20.78
N VAL A 574 -19.65 -21.26 -20.05
CA VAL A 574 -20.47 -20.10 -19.74
C VAL A 574 -19.79 -19.30 -18.59
N GLY A 575 -19.68 -17.99 -18.77
CA GLY A 575 -19.19 -17.09 -17.72
C GLY A 575 -20.26 -16.80 -16.68
N THR A 576 -19.92 -15.90 -15.78
CA THR A 576 -20.88 -15.37 -14.80
C THR A 576 -21.67 -14.25 -15.42
N ILE A 577 -23.00 -14.36 -15.42
CA ILE A 577 -23.89 -13.26 -15.81
C ILE A 577 -23.67 -12.10 -14.85
N SER A 578 -23.38 -10.92 -15.39
CA SER A 578 -23.02 -9.75 -14.60
C SER A 578 -23.26 -8.44 -15.35
N LEU A 579 -23.25 -7.34 -14.63
CA LEU A 579 -23.10 -6.00 -15.18
C LEU A 579 -21.64 -5.53 -14.99
N THR A 580 -21.04 -5.08 -16.07
CA THR A 580 -19.68 -4.53 -16.10
C THR A 580 -19.68 -3.14 -16.70
N SER A 581 -18.57 -2.40 -16.60
CA SER A 581 -18.50 -1.00 -17.06
C SER A 581 -19.65 -0.16 -16.52
N CYS A 582 -19.96 -0.32 -15.25
CA CYS A 582 -21.13 0.22 -14.61
C CYS A 582 -20.94 1.69 -14.22
N GLU A 583 -22.01 2.46 -14.39
CA GLU A 583 -22.21 3.82 -13.89
C GLU A 583 -23.43 3.83 -12.98
N ILE A 584 -23.34 4.52 -11.84
CA ILE A 584 -24.47 4.72 -10.95
C ILE A 584 -25.28 5.90 -11.50
N VAL A 585 -26.45 5.63 -12.05
CA VAL A 585 -27.35 6.65 -12.57
C VAL A 585 -28.06 7.37 -11.44
N ALA A 586 -28.47 6.63 -10.40
CA ALA A 586 -29.03 7.18 -9.19
C ALA A 586 -28.75 6.26 -7.99
N ASN A 587 -28.41 6.87 -6.87
CA ASN A 587 -28.49 6.26 -5.55
C ASN A 587 -29.68 6.88 -4.84
N LEU A 588 -30.75 6.09 -4.66
CA LEU A 588 -31.98 6.53 -4.02
C LEU A 588 -31.90 6.45 -2.50
N TYR A 589 -30.74 5.97 -2.01
CA TYR A 589 -30.48 5.75 -0.58
C TYR A 589 -31.52 4.83 0.08
N GLY A 590 -31.79 5.04 1.35
CA GLY A 590 -32.67 4.17 2.11
C GLY A 590 -31.97 2.90 2.61
N LYS A 591 -32.55 2.24 3.60
CA LYS A 591 -32.09 0.93 4.09
C LYS A 591 -33.21 -0.07 3.82
N HIS A 592 -33.09 -0.78 2.73
CA HIS A 592 -34.05 -1.79 2.31
C HIS A 592 -33.44 -3.18 2.47
N ASP A 593 -34.20 -4.10 3.03
CA ASP A 593 -33.85 -5.50 2.90
C ASP A 593 -34.04 -5.95 1.45
N TYR A 594 -33.05 -6.66 0.90
CA TYR A 594 -33.21 -7.21 -0.45
C TYR A 594 -34.23 -8.36 -0.45
N SER A 595 -34.95 -8.46 -1.56
CA SER A 595 -35.94 -9.53 -1.76
C SER A 595 -35.29 -10.89 -1.96
N THR A 596 -35.85 -11.93 -1.38
CA THR A 596 -35.48 -13.33 -1.62
C THR A 596 -36.54 -14.09 -2.42
N ALA A 597 -37.55 -13.39 -2.95
CA ALA A 597 -38.69 -14.01 -3.64
C ALA A 597 -38.31 -14.84 -4.86
N SER A 598 -37.24 -14.45 -5.55
CA SER A 598 -36.70 -15.15 -6.74
C SER A 598 -35.69 -16.26 -6.43
N PHE A 599 -35.33 -16.46 -5.17
CA PHE A 599 -34.28 -17.42 -4.80
C PHE A 599 -34.77 -18.87 -4.86
N ASP A 600 -33.95 -19.74 -5.43
CA ASP A 600 -34.29 -21.16 -5.63
C ASP A 600 -33.90 -22.00 -4.40
N SER A 601 -34.91 -22.44 -3.65
CA SER A 601 -34.75 -23.32 -2.49
C SER A 601 -34.98 -24.81 -2.80
N THR A 602 -35.15 -25.18 -4.07
CA THR A 602 -35.44 -26.57 -4.49
C THR A 602 -34.20 -27.41 -4.70
N LYS A 603 -33.02 -26.80 -4.78
CA LYS A 603 -31.73 -27.45 -5.06
C LYS A 603 -30.97 -27.78 -3.79
N THR A 604 -30.23 -28.91 -3.83
CA THR A 604 -29.31 -29.33 -2.78
C THR A 604 -27.86 -29.06 -3.23
N ILE A 605 -26.90 -29.17 -2.30
CA ILE A 605 -25.46 -29.11 -2.63
C ILE A 605 -25.08 -30.17 -3.66
N ALA A 606 -25.71 -31.38 -3.63
CA ALA A 606 -25.46 -32.44 -4.59
C ALA A 606 -25.95 -32.05 -5.98
N ASP A 607 -27.11 -31.41 -6.09
CA ASP A 607 -27.63 -30.96 -7.39
C ASP A 607 -26.76 -29.85 -8.02
N LEU A 608 -26.08 -29.05 -7.21
CA LEU A 608 -25.29 -27.89 -7.66
C LEU A 608 -23.80 -28.22 -7.88
N SER A 609 -23.26 -29.24 -7.21
CA SER A 609 -21.82 -29.56 -7.24
C SER A 609 -21.35 -30.07 -8.60
N ASP A 610 -22.22 -30.72 -9.36
CA ASP A 610 -21.91 -31.40 -10.60
C ASP A 610 -22.36 -30.64 -11.85
N ILE A 611 -22.95 -29.43 -11.68
CA ILE A 611 -23.35 -28.61 -12.85
C ILE A 611 -22.07 -28.20 -13.61
N PRO A 612 -21.94 -28.60 -14.87
CA PRO A 612 -20.78 -28.23 -15.69
C PRO A 612 -20.91 -26.74 -16.10
N THR A 613 -19.78 -26.06 -16.25
CA THR A 613 -19.77 -24.67 -16.69
C THR A 613 -20.13 -24.49 -18.18
N THR A 614 -20.50 -25.55 -18.87
CA THR A 614 -21.13 -25.52 -20.20
C THR A 614 -22.62 -25.23 -20.14
N GLU A 615 -23.23 -25.33 -18.97
CA GLU A 615 -24.62 -25.01 -18.70
C GLU A 615 -24.69 -23.73 -17.86
N ASN A 616 -25.71 -22.87 -18.06
CA ASN A 616 -25.87 -21.66 -17.25
C ASN A 616 -26.49 -22.00 -15.87
N ALA A 617 -25.80 -21.61 -14.81
CA ALA A 617 -26.27 -21.72 -13.44
C ALA A 617 -25.95 -20.46 -12.62
N THR A 618 -25.64 -19.35 -13.33
CA THR A 618 -25.23 -18.08 -12.68
C THR A 618 -26.35 -17.01 -12.72
N ASP A 619 -27.52 -17.39 -13.18
CA ASP A 619 -28.71 -16.55 -13.28
C ASP A 619 -29.61 -16.59 -12.03
N LYS A 620 -29.19 -17.35 -10.99
CA LYS A 620 -29.98 -17.55 -9.78
C LYS A 620 -29.13 -17.49 -8.50
N VAL A 621 -29.78 -17.13 -7.44
CA VAL A 621 -29.32 -17.38 -6.06
C VAL A 621 -30.04 -18.62 -5.54
N TYR A 622 -29.31 -19.50 -4.88
CA TYR A 622 -29.80 -20.73 -4.33
C TYR A 622 -29.83 -20.66 -2.80
N VAL A 623 -30.88 -21.21 -2.18
CA VAL A 623 -30.99 -21.32 -0.73
C VAL A 623 -30.78 -22.79 -0.36
N VAL A 624 -29.68 -23.07 0.33
CA VAL A 624 -29.27 -24.44 0.65
C VAL A 624 -28.93 -24.62 2.14
N LYS A 625 -29.17 -25.81 2.69
CA LYS A 625 -28.63 -26.17 4.02
C LYS A 625 -27.29 -26.84 3.83
N ALA A 626 -26.25 -26.29 4.46
CA ALA A 626 -24.89 -26.79 4.38
C ALA A 626 -24.03 -26.29 5.53
N SER A 627 -22.87 -26.91 5.71
CA SER A 627 -21.83 -26.40 6.62
C SER A 627 -20.71 -25.70 5.83
N ILE A 628 -20.07 -24.70 6.43
CA ILE A 628 -18.93 -23.97 5.86
C ILE A 628 -17.65 -24.51 6.48
N LYS A 629 -16.65 -24.84 5.67
CA LYS A 629 -15.34 -25.29 6.16
C LYS A 629 -14.21 -24.44 5.57
N LYS A 630 -13.37 -23.88 6.44
CA LYS A 630 -12.12 -23.22 6.07
C LYS A 630 -10.95 -24.15 6.38
N THR A 631 -10.14 -24.44 5.37
CA THR A 631 -8.93 -25.27 5.52
C THR A 631 -7.70 -24.43 5.22
N ALA A 632 -6.79 -24.36 6.18
CA ALA A 632 -5.53 -23.63 6.01
C ALA A 632 -4.65 -24.31 4.95
N GLY A 633 -4.07 -23.52 4.07
CA GLY A 633 -3.07 -23.92 3.09
C GLY A 633 -1.76 -23.16 3.31
N THR A 634 -0.72 -23.54 2.57
CA THR A 634 0.62 -22.93 2.71
C THR A 634 0.70 -21.47 2.30
N ARG A 635 -0.14 -21.01 1.36
CA ARG A 635 -0.17 -19.63 0.85
C ARG A 635 -1.51 -18.93 1.06
N SER A 636 -2.60 -19.70 1.08
CA SER A 636 -3.96 -19.19 1.28
C SER A 636 -4.84 -20.30 1.82
N SER A 637 -5.89 -19.95 2.55
CA SER A 637 -6.91 -20.92 2.98
C SER A 637 -7.88 -21.20 1.85
N THR A 638 -8.42 -22.41 1.82
CA THR A 638 -9.55 -22.77 0.97
C THR A 638 -10.83 -22.76 1.80
N VAL A 639 -11.92 -22.32 1.20
CA VAL A 639 -13.25 -22.34 1.81
C VAL A 639 -14.17 -23.16 0.92
N LYS A 640 -14.98 -24.01 1.53
CA LYS A 640 -16.01 -24.78 0.84
C LYS A 640 -17.28 -24.88 1.69
N ILE A 641 -18.40 -25.03 1.01
CA ILE A 641 -19.64 -25.47 1.63
C ILE A 641 -19.84 -26.95 1.37
N TYR A 642 -20.38 -27.68 2.31
CA TYR A 642 -20.48 -29.15 2.21
C TYR A 642 -21.69 -29.72 2.95
N VAL A 643 -22.15 -30.89 2.45
CA VAL A 643 -23.12 -31.78 3.10
C VAL A 643 -22.58 -33.20 2.95
N GLY A 644 -22.23 -33.86 4.06
CA GLY A 644 -21.54 -35.13 4.02
C GLY A 644 -20.22 -35.03 3.26
N GLU A 645 -20.02 -35.83 2.21
CA GLU A 645 -18.82 -35.84 1.37
C GLU A 645 -18.93 -34.88 0.18
N THR A 646 -20.12 -34.46 -0.19
CA THR A 646 -20.36 -33.55 -1.33
C THR A 646 -20.06 -32.10 -0.95
N SER A 647 -19.35 -31.38 -1.81
CA SER A 647 -18.96 -30.00 -1.52
C SER A 647 -18.82 -29.14 -2.75
N ILE A 648 -19.05 -27.83 -2.59
CA ILE A 648 -18.76 -26.78 -3.59
C ILE A 648 -17.68 -25.87 -3.03
N MET A 649 -16.67 -25.58 -3.86
CA MET A 649 -15.61 -24.63 -3.49
C MET A 649 -16.14 -23.20 -3.55
N CYS A 650 -15.83 -22.40 -2.55
CA CYS A 650 -16.10 -20.97 -2.57
C CYS A 650 -15.00 -20.21 -3.34
N TYR A 651 -15.35 -19.10 -3.94
CA TYR A 651 -14.35 -18.15 -4.43
C TYR A 651 -13.65 -17.47 -3.26
N THR A 652 -12.31 -17.42 -3.33
CA THR A 652 -11.48 -16.75 -2.31
C THR A 652 -10.10 -16.43 -2.91
N ASN A 653 -9.46 -15.36 -2.43
CA ASN A 653 -8.04 -15.04 -2.68
C ASN A 653 -7.16 -15.56 -1.53
N SER A 654 -7.60 -15.33 -0.28
CA SER A 654 -6.87 -15.67 0.93
C SER A 654 -7.63 -16.65 1.84
N GLY A 655 -8.95 -16.72 1.69
CA GLY A 655 -9.89 -17.39 2.57
C GLY A 655 -10.40 -16.52 3.71
N ASN A 656 -9.83 -15.32 3.88
CA ASN A 656 -10.26 -14.39 4.93
C ASN A 656 -11.54 -13.62 4.54
N GLU A 657 -11.92 -13.66 3.29
CA GLU A 657 -13.15 -13.05 2.76
C GLU A 657 -14.42 -13.65 3.38
N TYR A 658 -14.31 -14.77 4.08
CA TYR A 658 -15.42 -15.42 4.81
C TYR A 658 -15.26 -15.41 6.32
N ASP A 659 -14.33 -14.62 6.88
CA ASP A 659 -14.12 -14.54 8.34
C ASP A 659 -15.34 -13.95 9.08
N TRP A 660 -16.22 -13.23 8.38
CA TRP A 660 -17.50 -12.78 8.90
C TRP A 660 -18.42 -13.94 9.32
N ALA A 661 -18.25 -15.14 8.74
CA ALA A 661 -18.99 -16.35 9.06
C ALA A 661 -18.24 -17.28 10.03
N GLN A 662 -17.07 -16.89 10.59
CA GLN A 662 -16.17 -17.75 11.35
C GLN A 662 -16.85 -18.46 12.54
N ALA A 663 -17.78 -17.77 13.21
CA ALA A 663 -18.51 -18.32 14.35
C ALA A 663 -19.40 -19.54 13.99
N TYR A 664 -19.68 -19.73 12.70
CA TYR A 664 -20.59 -20.74 12.16
C TYR A 664 -19.88 -21.84 11.35
N PHE A 665 -18.55 -21.83 11.32
CA PHE A 665 -17.80 -22.87 10.62
C PHE A 665 -18.07 -24.24 11.25
N ASP A 666 -18.19 -25.25 10.38
CA ASP A 666 -18.52 -26.63 10.69
C ASP A 666 -19.91 -26.85 11.39
N GLN A 667 -20.77 -25.82 11.38
CA GLN A 667 -22.17 -25.92 11.79
C GLN A 667 -23.08 -25.96 10.57
N GLU A 668 -24.21 -26.69 10.68
CA GLU A 668 -25.23 -26.64 9.64
C GLU A 668 -26.04 -25.35 9.74
N VAL A 669 -26.05 -24.59 8.67
CA VAL A 669 -26.75 -23.32 8.52
C VAL A 669 -27.51 -23.27 7.21
N THR A 670 -28.46 -22.37 7.08
CA THR A 670 -29.09 -22.06 5.79
C THR A 670 -28.25 -21.00 5.10
N LEU A 671 -27.81 -21.26 3.87
CA LEU A 671 -26.95 -20.38 3.07
C LEU A 671 -27.70 -19.85 1.86
N GLU A 672 -27.57 -18.58 1.59
CA GLU A 672 -27.87 -17.99 0.28
C GLU A 672 -26.55 -17.97 -0.51
N ILE A 673 -26.51 -18.64 -1.65
CA ILE A 673 -25.32 -18.79 -2.47
C ILE A 673 -25.59 -18.45 -3.94
N ALA A 674 -24.62 -17.87 -4.61
CA ALA A 674 -24.63 -17.69 -6.06
C ALA A 674 -23.47 -18.46 -6.69
N LEU A 675 -23.75 -19.23 -7.73
CA LEU A 675 -22.72 -19.90 -8.51
C LEU A 675 -22.04 -18.90 -9.46
N CYS A 676 -20.74 -19.06 -9.67
CA CYS A 676 -19.97 -18.17 -10.52
C CYS A 676 -18.76 -18.87 -11.14
N ASN A 677 -18.37 -18.40 -12.34
CA ASN A 677 -17.21 -18.88 -13.08
C ASN A 677 -16.37 -17.68 -13.57
N TRP A 678 -15.67 -17.02 -12.61
CA TRP A 678 -14.81 -15.87 -12.91
C TRP A 678 -13.51 -16.23 -13.66
N ASN A 679 -13.08 -17.50 -13.60
CA ASN A 679 -11.74 -17.93 -13.98
C ASN A 679 -11.74 -19.06 -15.04
N LYS A 680 -12.77 -19.20 -15.85
CA LYS A 680 -12.84 -20.15 -16.97
C LYS A 680 -12.59 -21.62 -16.57
N LYS A 681 -13.15 -22.04 -15.44
CA LYS A 681 -12.98 -23.43 -14.93
C LYS A 681 -14.09 -24.33 -15.42
N SER A 682 -13.88 -25.65 -15.31
CA SER A 682 -14.82 -26.69 -15.72
C SER A 682 -15.97 -26.90 -14.72
N LEU A 683 -15.83 -26.46 -13.48
CA LEU A 683 -16.86 -26.52 -12.44
C LEU A 683 -17.07 -25.14 -11.84
N TYR A 684 -18.28 -24.87 -11.48
CA TYR A 684 -18.67 -23.66 -10.76
C TYR A 684 -18.04 -23.61 -9.36
N LYS A 685 -17.77 -22.41 -8.93
CA LYS A 685 -17.56 -22.08 -7.53
C LYS A 685 -18.73 -21.24 -7.03
N CYS A 686 -18.86 -21.08 -5.73
CA CYS A 686 -19.91 -20.22 -5.17
C CYS A 686 -19.36 -19.01 -4.43
N ASN A 687 -20.20 -17.98 -4.35
CA ASN A 687 -20.13 -16.92 -3.37
C ASN A 687 -21.20 -17.17 -2.32
N ILE A 688 -20.84 -17.10 -1.03
CA ILE A 688 -21.82 -17.08 0.05
C ILE A 688 -22.27 -15.64 0.24
N LEU A 689 -23.56 -15.39 0.05
CA LEU A 689 -24.18 -14.07 0.14
C LEU A 689 -24.59 -13.77 1.60
N SER A 690 -25.23 -14.74 2.23
CA SER A 690 -25.66 -14.66 3.62
C SER A 690 -25.70 -16.06 4.24
N LEU A 691 -25.82 -16.09 5.56
CA LEU A 691 -26.20 -17.29 6.31
C LEU A 691 -27.33 -16.96 7.29
N THR A 692 -28.16 -17.97 7.57
CA THR A 692 -29.14 -17.90 8.64
C THR A 692 -28.89 -19.08 9.58
N ASP A 693 -28.71 -18.80 10.86
CA ASP A 693 -28.45 -19.80 11.88
C ASP A 693 -29.72 -20.54 12.31
N SER A 694 -29.58 -21.51 13.22
CA SER A 694 -30.69 -22.33 13.72
C SER A 694 -31.71 -21.54 14.54
N THR A 695 -31.37 -20.32 14.95
CA THR A 695 -32.27 -19.41 15.71
C THR A 695 -33.04 -18.46 14.79
N GLY A 696 -32.71 -18.46 13.48
CA GLY A 696 -33.32 -17.56 12.50
C GLY A 696 -32.58 -16.23 12.36
N ASN A 697 -31.39 -16.06 12.99
CA ASN A 697 -30.56 -14.86 12.83
C ASN A 697 -29.84 -14.87 11.49
N LYS A 698 -30.12 -13.88 10.64
CA LYS A 698 -29.50 -13.72 9.32
C LYS A 698 -28.29 -12.83 9.39
N ILE A 699 -27.17 -13.29 8.83
CA ILE A 699 -25.90 -12.56 8.72
C ILE A 699 -25.53 -12.43 7.25
N VAL A 700 -25.32 -11.21 6.79
CA VAL A 700 -25.06 -10.88 5.39
C VAL A 700 -23.58 -10.61 5.15
N ASN A 701 -23.07 -11.02 4.00
CA ASN A 701 -21.72 -10.70 3.57
C ASN A 701 -21.61 -9.22 3.14
N LEU A 702 -21.14 -8.37 4.04
CA LEU A 702 -20.92 -6.94 3.79
C LEU A 702 -19.51 -6.63 3.30
N GLY A 703 -18.64 -7.59 3.19
CA GLY A 703 -17.20 -7.66 2.91
C GLY A 703 -16.47 -6.44 2.40
N LYS A 704 -17.00 -5.71 1.39
CA LYS A 704 -16.33 -4.54 0.78
C LYS A 704 -17.08 -3.23 0.93
N TYR A 705 -18.23 -3.25 1.55
CA TYR A 705 -18.85 -2.01 1.97
C TYR A 705 -18.03 -1.37 3.08
N THR A 706 -17.82 -0.07 3.01
CA THR A 706 -17.22 0.68 4.11
C THR A 706 -18.21 0.67 5.27
N THR A 707 -17.84 0.00 6.36
CA THR A 707 -18.50 0.25 7.64
C THR A 707 -18.05 1.63 8.11
N LYS A 708 -18.94 2.61 8.01
CA LYS A 708 -18.75 3.91 8.68
C LYS A 708 -18.84 3.77 10.18
#